data_98e2e91ff4ecb8b551b82a0ae178b1e0
#
_entry.id   98e2e91ff4ecb8b551b82a0ae178b1e0
#
_cell.length_a   1.000
_cell.length_b   1.000
_cell.length_c   1.000
_cell.angle_alpha   90.00
_cell.angle_beta   90.00
_cell.angle_gamma   90.00
#
_symmetry.space_group_name_H-M   'P 1'
#
loop_
_entity.id
_entity.type
_entity.pdbx_description
1 polymer ?
#
loop_
_entity_poly.entity_id
_entity_poly.type
_entity_poly.pdbx_seq_one_letter_code
_entity_poly.pdbx_strand_id
1 'polypeptide(L)'
;MSWSTLPIQPMKLPYGQTFKTNALWRSLSWVLVAPALLAQVATPPRPQVPADDAVQLSPFVISSERDTGWSANDTLSATRTKQALKDVPVNIDAITSDFMEDLGLNTADEVTKFVANVYAAPTMENDNQTDNFSFRGLSQRFNVSRNYFRWYVPSDTYNVERIDFGKGSNSLIFGDVEPGGQGSVFTKRALMKNFGTAFAQYGSNDAYRMQLDVNRKLRSGLALRFNAVRREERTFQDASAYKLAGETLALTWQPFRNTLVRLEAERGDFDNARGFAGTTVREQSARSLGFTSAGPWFTSDGAWFNQSTLAAADRSSTNGPAGGSPTLLEGGFFDVSMRNAAGVVVGTKRIFGNPKHYNLRGSFDRQGRPFSTYSVTIEQRIGKLGLEFAYNHQNQDGLRNDNFFNSTISVDVNGRPYIDTTGIDWKRFGNDVDAFRGTAVLPLQPFTWMKQLLIGSVEYREDFTNNYRKALYNVKRFENGLVTSVNQTNDRVRFRLYLDDPKFYSRELFDRFTLERLPATNDFQAKQLSFGNAADGTEWRQAYAGAISASGNYFKGRLLSLLGVRWDWNRTHEYRGTRTFGAYREDIPPPSRADAMPGEYVENPALHLFNTSYTAGLTYVLTPDINIYGVYSDSFRWQDARTFDQKIFGPISGVTKEIGIKGALFDNRLTLTLGVFQIDRANVEFRWNPSNFSAGDIEDLVNPNSITASDPRYFRTWNDVNQYRNVLSTESSKGFDLTLLARPAKGVQLRFTFAHSDVTTRPDFSAFRAYYEAAVKRGDEAPALIADAKEVLDSSDYSTKPTGARAAPWSASWIADYSFQRDVWEPLRGVRVGINGSWRDNYLLSIVNGREFYGGTSHLLNAYVMRDQKIWRQQVRFRLGCRNIVDLENGSTRRVGTTTLTSGVVLYRQIYVLPPQWDLTATVRF
;
A
#
# COMPACT_ATOMS: atom_id res chain seq x y z
N MET A 1 38.10 -16.64 -4.67
CA MET A 1 38.24 -15.29 -4.17
C MET A 1 37.29 -15.17 -3.02
N SER A 2 37.80 -15.00 -1.81
CA SER A 2 37.10 -15.08 -0.55
C SER A 2 36.23 -13.85 -0.33
N TRP A 3 34.94 -14.04 -0.13
CA TRP A 3 33.99 -13.00 0.27
C TRP A 3 34.08 -12.82 1.78
N SER A 4 34.75 -11.78 2.23
CA SER A 4 34.71 -11.37 3.64
C SER A 4 33.32 -10.79 3.94
N THR A 5 32.57 -11.48 4.77
CA THR A 5 31.38 -11.00 5.43
C THR A 5 31.74 -9.85 6.37
N LEU A 6 31.49 -8.62 5.97
CA LEU A 6 31.49 -7.50 6.88
C LEU A 6 30.31 -7.68 7.86
N PRO A 7 30.54 -7.59 9.17
CA PRO A 7 29.46 -7.65 10.15
C PRO A 7 28.57 -6.41 9.97
N ILE A 8 27.28 -6.64 9.77
CA ILE A 8 26.26 -5.60 9.86
C ILE A 8 26.25 -5.16 11.34
N GLN A 9 26.91 -4.05 11.65
CA GLN A 9 26.70 -3.41 12.93
C GLN A 9 25.22 -2.97 12.99
N PRO A 10 24.50 -3.30 14.07
CA PRO A 10 23.17 -2.74 14.28
C PRO A 10 23.35 -1.23 14.37
N MET A 11 22.57 -0.51 13.55
CA MET A 11 22.53 0.95 13.57
C MET A 11 22.20 1.39 14.99
N LYS A 12 23.19 1.91 15.72
CA LYS A 12 22.93 2.57 16.99
C LYS A 12 22.15 3.82 16.68
N LEU A 13 20.87 3.81 17.03
CA LEU A 13 20.06 5.02 17.05
C LEU A 13 20.76 6.05 17.94
N PRO A 14 20.93 7.31 17.51
CA PRO A 14 21.65 8.34 18.27
C PRO A 14 20.91 8.82 19.52
N TYR A 15 19.87 8.17 19.98
CA TYR A 15 19.16 8.51 21.21
C TYR A 15 19.02 7.30 22.12
N GLY A 16 19.67 7.40 23.27
CA GLY A 16 19.73 6.41 24.35
C GLY A 16 18.42 6.20 25.11
N GLN A 17 17.32 5.94 24.43
CA GLN A 17 16.18 5.30 25.04
C GLN A 17 16.23 3.82 24.69
N THR A 18 16.96 3.08 25.51
CA THR A 18 16.77 1.64 25.62
C THR A 18 15.33 1.40 26.04
N PHE A 19 14.47 1.06 25.10
CA PHE A 19 13.20 0.41 25.45
C PHE A 19 13.54 -0.79 26.30
N LYS A 20 13.09 -0.78 27.53
CA LYS A 20 13.07 -1.97 28.38
C LYS A 20 12.17 -2.99 27.68
N THR A 21 12.76 -3.78 26.77
CA THR A 21 12.10 -4.99 26.30
C THR A 21 11.81 -5.82 27.53
N ASN A 22 10.52 -5.98 27.84
CA ASN A 22 10.06 -6.73 28.98
C ASN A 22 10.81 -8.05 29.04
N ALA A 23 11.44 -8.33 30.16
CA ALA A 23 12.29 -9.51 30.44
C ALA A 23 11.57 -10.85 30.21
N LEU A 24 10.23 -10.84 30.08
CA LEU A 24 9.41 -12.02 29.80
C LEU A 24 9.69 -12.66 28.43
N TRP A 25 10.09 -11.91 27.41
CA TRP A 25 10.33 -12.47 26.08
C TRP A 25 11.76 -13.02 25.91
N ARG A 26 12.73 -12.51 26.64
CA ARG A 26 14.09 -13.06 26.60
C ARG A 26 14.22 -14.43 27.25
N SER A 27 13.34 -14.75 28.23
CA SER A 27 13.32 -16.04 28.91
C SER A 27 12.58 -17.15 28.14
N LEU A 28 11.67 -16.79 27.21
CA LEU A 28 10.97 -17.79 26.38
C LEU A 28 11.82 -18.32 25.20
N SER A 29 12.83 -17.58 24.76
CA SER A 29 13.68 -18.00 23.64
C SER A 29 14.57 -19.23 23.94
N TRP A 30 14.73 -19.60 25.19
CA TRP A 30 15.60 -20.72 25.63
C TRP A 30 14.88 -22.01 26.02
N VAL A 31 13.54 -22.01 26.08
CA VAL A 31 12.76 -23.17 26.54
C VAL A 31 12.33 -24.10 25.40
N LEU A 32 12.53 -23.71 24.12
CA LEU A 32 12.03 -24.49 22.98
C LEU A 32 13.08 -25.33 22.23
N VAL A 33 14.31 -25.44 22.76
CA VAL A 33 15.30 -26.40 22.23
C VAL A 33 15.34 -27.61 23.17
N ALA A 34 14.32 -28.46 23.08
CA ALA A 34 14.37 -29.81 23.63
C ALA A 34 14.18 -30.80 22.48
N PRO A 35 14.91 -31.94 22.49
CA PRO A 35 15.11 -32.76 21.31
C PRO A 35 13.83 -33.51 20.91
N ALA A 36 13.44 -33.37 19.65
CA ALA A 36 12.42 -34.19 19.03
C ALA A 36 12.97 -35.60 18.73
N LEU A 37 13.19 -36.39 19.75
CA LEU A 37 13.47 -37.82 19.63
C LEU A 37 12.37 -38.59 20.35
N LEU A 38 11.73 -39.51 19.57
CA LEU A 38 10.81 -40.55 19.98
C LEU A 38 9.32 -40.16 20.17
N ALA A 39 8.58 -40.19 19.08
CA ALA A 39 7.19 -40.57 19.10
C ALA A 39 6.94 -41.63 18.01
N GLN A 40 6.75 -42.86 18.42
CA GLN A 40 6.20 -43.92 17.58
C GLN A 40 4.77 -43.56 17.22
N VAL A 41 4.48 -43.40 15.93
CA VAL A 41 3.12 -43.19 15.43
C VAL A 41 2.60 -44.51 14.88
N ALA A 42 1.62 -45.03 15.59
CA ALA A 42 0.72 -46.07 15.07
C ALA A 42 -0.25 -45.38 14.08
N THR A 43 -0.45 -45.98 12.94
CA THR A 43 -1.40 -45.56 11.90
C THR A 43 -2.84 -45.66 12.50
N PRO A 44 -3.62 -44.55 12.57
CA PRO A 44 -5.00 -44.68 12.99
C PRO A 44 -5.89 -45.09 11.81
N PRO A 45 -6.91 -45.95 12.02
CA PRO A 45 -7.98 -46.14 11.06
C PRO A 45 -8.79 -44.84 10.94
N ARG A 46 -9.41 -44.62 9.78
CA ARG A 46 -10.34 -43.51 9.54
C ARG A 46 -11.36 -43.43 10.66
N PRO A 47 -11.47 -42.32 11.42
CA PRO A 47 -12.49 -42.21 12.43
C PRO A 47 -13.85 -42.00 11.75
N GLN A 48 -14.77 -42.92 11.92
CA GLN A 48 -16.18 -42.60 11.90
C GLN A 48 -16.44 -41.72 13.14
N VAL A 49 -16.78 -40.45 12.89
CA VAL A 49 -17.18 -39.51 13.96
C VAL A 49 -18.52 -39.99 14.52
N PRO A 50 -18.66 -40.31 15.82
CA PRO A 50 -19.97 -40.54 16.44
C PRO A 50 -20.80 -39.25 16.35
N ALA A 51 -22.06 -39.36 16.00
CA ALA A 51 -22.99 -38.25 15.73
C ALA A 51 -23.33 -37.38 16.96
N ASP A 52 -22.80 -37.68 18.16
CA ASP A 52 -23.20 -37.02 19.42
C ASP A 52 -22.17 -36.05 20.03
N ASP A 53 -20.97 -35.89 19.42
CA ASP A 53 -19.96 -34.91 19.84
C ASP A 53 -19.71 -33.83 18.75
N ALA A 54 -20.77 -33.42 18.04
CA ALA A 54 -20.70 -32.25 17.20
C ALA A 54 -20.39 -31.03 18.08
N VAL A 55 -19.10 -30.69 18.20
CA VAL A 55 -18.66 -29.38 18.67
C VAL A 55 -19.40 -28.35 17.81
N GLN A 56 -20.41 -27.72 18.41
CA GLN A 56 -21.15 -26.67 17.71
C GLN A 56 -20.15 -25.55 17.40
N LEU A 57 -19.70 -25.52 16.18
CA LEU A 57 -18.72 -24.55 15.71
C LEU A 57 -19.19 -23.13 16.03
N SER A 58 -18.33 -22.33 16.62
CA SER A 58 -18.56 -20.90 16.87
C SER A 58 -19.07 -20.23 15.60
N PRO A 59 -20.08 -19.37 15.64
CA PRO A 59 -20.54 -18.60 14.49
C PRO A 59 -19.46 -17.60 13.99
N PHE A 60 -18.46 -17.30 14.81
CA PHE A 60 -17.39 -16.33 14.54
C PHE A 60 -16.12 -16.96 13.95
N VAL A 61 -16.12 -18.24 13.62
CA VAL A 61 -14.93 -18.94 13.12
C VAL A 61 -15.21 -19.59 11.78
N ILE A 62 -14.35 -19.30 10.79
CA ILE A 62 -14.20 -20.17 9.63
C ILE A 62 -13.23 -21.30 10.02
N SER A 63 -13.62 -22.52 9.71
CA SER A 63 -12.70 -23.65 9.67
C SER A 63 -12.21 -23.80 8.23
N SER A 64 -10.90 -23.60 7.99
CA SER A 64 -10.25 -23.92 6.73
C SER A 64 -10.38 -25.41 6.36
N GLU A 65 -10.79 -26.25 7.31
CA GLU A 65 -11.06 -27.69 7.08
C GLU A 65 -12.16 -27.97 6.05
N ARG A 66 -13.00 -26.95 5.73
CA ARG A 66 -14.01 -27.04 4.67
C ARG A 66 -13.55 -26.46 3.33
N ASP A 67 -12.46 -25.72 3.33
CA ASP A 67 -11.86 -25.22 2.10
C ASP A 67 -11.16 -26.39 1.41
N THR A 68 -11.30 -26.50 0.10
CA THR A 68 -10.70 -27.59 -0.69
C THR A 68 -9.74 -27.00 -1.72
N GLY A 69 -8.46 -26.97 -1.35
CA GLY A 69 -7.44 -26.38 -2.20
C GLY A 69 -7.71 -24.89 -2.45
N TRP A 70 -7.95 -24.48 -3.69
CA TRP A 70 -8.15 -23.08 -4.08
C TRP A 70 -9.58 -22.57 -3.87
N SER A 71 -10.52 -23.44 -3.49
CA SER A 71 -11.94 -23.09 -3.32
C SER A 71 -12.27 -22.86 -1.86
N ALA A 72 -12.66 -21.65 -1.53
CA ALA A 72 -13.28 -21.29 -0.27
C ALA A 72 -14.80 -21.43 -0.37
N ASN A 73 -15.42 -22.09 0.59
CA ASN A 73 -16.86 -22.33 0.60
C ASN A 73 -17.64 -21.29 1.43
N ASP A 74 -17.01 -20.77 2.47
CA ASP A 74 -17.66 -19.88 3.44
C ASP A 74 -16.91 -18.53 3.52
N THR A 75 -17.56 -17.49 4.04
CA THR A 75 -16.95 -16.20 4.37
C THR A 75 -17.41 -15.70 5.73
N LEU A 76 -16.59 -14.85 6.36
CA LEU A 76 -16.94 -14.03 7.51
C LEU A 76 -17.07 -12.55 7.13
N SER A 77 -16.59 -12.17 5.95
CA SER A 77 -16.44 -10.77 5.55
C SER A 77 -17.76 -10.10 5.14
N ALA A 78 -18.87 -10.86 5.10
CA ALA A 78 -20.20 -10.31 4.82
C ALA A 78 -20.97 -9.86 6.08
N THR A 79 -20.84 -10.58 7.20
CA THR A 79 -21.65 -10.37 8.42
C THR A 79 -20.91 -10.59 9.73
N ARG A 80 -19.58 -10.82 9.70
CA ARG A 80 -18.77 -11.32 10.84
C ARG A 80 -19.20 -12.70 11.36
N THR A 81 -20.17 -13.32 10.73
CA THR A 81 -20.60 -14.68 11.03
C THR A 81 -20.41 -15.58 9.83
N LYS A 82 -20.16 -16.84 10.07
CA LYS A 82 -19.93 -17.83 9.01
C LYS A 82 -21.15 -17.97 8.12
N GLN A 83 -20.98 -17.67 6.84
CA GLN A 83 -22.00 -17.82 5.79
C GLN A 83 -21.40 -18.42 4.52
N ALA A 84 -22.17 -19.18 3.77
CA ALA A 84 -21.73 -19.71 2.49
C ALA A 84 -21.51 -18.58 1.48
N LEU A 85 -20.35 -18.57 0.79
CA LEU A 85 -20.00 -17.54 -0.19
C LEU A 85 -21.05 -17.36 -1.29
N LYS A 86 -21.72 -18.46 -1.72
CA LYS A 86 -22.75 -18.39 -2.73
C LYS A 86 -24.02 -17.68 -2.26
N ASP A 87 -24.30 -17.68 -0.95
CA ASP A 87 -25.56 -17.23 -0.37
C ASP A 87 -25.53 -15.74 0.05
N VAL A 88 -24.35 -15.16 0.22
CA VAL A 88 -24.22 -13.75 0.63
C VAL A 88 -24.42 -12.80 -0.57
N PRO A 89 -25.18 -11.69 -0.42
CA PRO A 89 -25.47 -10.74 -1.48
C PRO A 89 -24.32 -9.73 -1.69
N VAL A 90 -23.07 -10.18 -1.62
CA VAL A 90 -21.85 -9.35 -1.84
C VAL A 90 -20.82 -10.12 -2.65
N ASN A 91 -20.06 -9.41 -3.47
CA ASN A 91 -18.99 -10.01 -4.28
C ASN A 91 -17.71 -10.11 -3.42
N ILE A 92 -17.31 -11.34 -3.11
CA ILE A 92 -16.11 -11.62 -2.32
C ILE A 92 -15.26 -12.65 -3.05
N ASP A 93 -14.01 -12.29 -3.34
CA ASP A 93 -12.97 -13.24 -3.76
C ASP A 93 -12.18 -13.68 -2.53
N ALA A 94 -12.26 -14.96 -2.19
CA ALA A 94 -11.54 -15.52 -1.07
C ALA A 94 -10.34 -16.33 -1.54
N ILE A 95 -9.16 -15.96 -1.08
CA ILE A 95 -7.89 -16.58 -1.45
C ILE A 95 -7.38 -17.39 -0.25
N THR A 96 -7.27 -18.69 -0.44
CA THR A 96 -6.86 -19.65 0.60
C THR A 96 -5.34 -19.71 0.76
N SER A 97 -4.86 -20.21 1.89
CA SER A 97 -3.43 -20.50 2.09
C SER A 97 -2.88 -21.48 1.05
N ASP A 98 -3.65 -22.51 0.67
CA ASP A 98 -3.25 -23.47 -0.37
C ASP A 98 -3.02 -22.79 -1.73
N PHE A 99 -3.89 -21.83 -2.10
CA PHE A 99 -3.71 -21.05 -3.32
C PHE A 99 -2.41 -20.24 -3.29
N MET A 100 -2.13 -19.58 -2.16
CA MET A 100 -0.91 -18.78 -2.00
C MET A 100 0.36 -19.65 -2.00
N GLU A 101 0.33 -20.80 -1.32
CA GLU A 101 1.46 -21.74 -1.27
C GLU A 101 1.74 -22.35 -2.65
N ASP A 102 0.72 -22.85 -3.36
CA ASP A 102 0.86 -23.50 -4.66
C ASP A 102 1.45 -22.55 -5.72
N LEU A 103 1.05 -21.28 -5.71
CA LEU A 103 1.55 -20.29 -6.67
C LEU A 103 2.83 -19.58 -6.19
N GLY A 104 3.25 -19.79 -4.95
CA GLY A 104 4.44 -19.14 -4.36
C GLY A 104 4.23 -17.63 -4.14
N LEU A 105 3.02 -17.23 -3.71
CA LEU A 105 2.67 -15.83 -3.44
C LEU A 105 3.03 -15.50 -1.99
N ASN A 106 3.92 -14.55 -1.79
CA ASN A 106 4.46 -14.21 -0.48
C ASN A 106 3.94 -12.87 0.06
N THR A 107 3.37 -12.03 -0.80
CA THR A 107 2.90 -10.68 -0.46
C THR A 107 1.49 -10.44 -0.97
N ALA A 108 0.82 -9.48 -0.37
CA ALA A 108 -0.54 -9.12 -0.74
C ALA A 108 -0.66 -8.57 -2.17
N ASP A 109 0.35 -7.83 -2.66
CA ASP A 109 0.38 -7.33 -4.03
C ASP A 109 0.50 -8.46 -5.07
N GLU A 110 1.23 -9.53 -4.76
CA GLU A 110 1.30 -10.71 -5.62
C GLU A 110 -0.07 -11.42 -5.71
N VAL A 111 -0.79 -11.50 -4.60
CA VAL A 111 -2.14 -12.10 -4.55
C VAL A 111 -3.13 -11.30 -5.40
N THR A 112 -3.09 -9.97 -5.38
CA THR A 112 -4.04 -9.13 -6.14
C THR A 112 -3.95 -9.31 -7.65
N LYS A 113 -2.84 -9.82 -8.18
CA LYS A 113 -2.68 -10.13 -9.62
C LYS A 113 -3.69 -11.18 -10.12
N PHE A 114 -4.24 -11.97 -9.21
CA PHE A 114 -5.20 -13.04 -9.50
C PHE A 114 -6.62 -12.73 -9.02
N VAL A 115 -6.89 -11.50 -8.59
CA VAL A 115 -8.21 -11.04 -8.12
C VAL A 115 -8.79 -10.03 -9.11
N ALA A 116 -10.02 -10.25 -9.56
CA ALA A 116 -10.68 -9.40 -10.54
C ALA A 116 -10.87 -7.96 -10.00
N ASN A 117 -10.49 -6.93 -10.79
CA ASN A 117 -10.61 -5.51 -10.45
C ASN A 117 -9.97 -5.09 -9.11
N VAL A 118 -8.94 -5.79 -8.66
CA VAL A 118 -8.14 -5.39 -7.50
C VAL A 118 -6.70 -5.10 -7.95
N TYR A 119 -6.12 -4.05 -7.41
CA TYR A 119 -4.74 -3.67 -7.69
C TYR A 119 -4.04 -3.24 -6.41
N ALA A 120 -2.84 -3.72 -6.20
CA ALA A 120 -1.90 -3.19 -5.24
C ALA A 120 -0.62 -2.76 -5.95
N ALA A 121 -0.04 -1.65 -5.53
CA ALA A 121 1.28 -1.27 -6.00
C ALA A 121 2.31 -2.30 -5.52
N PRO A 122 3.28 -2.68 -6.36
CA PRO A 122 4.32 -3.63 -5.97
C PRO A 122 5.04 -3.17 -4.69
N THR A 123 5.25 -4.08 -3.75
CA THR A 123 5.86 -3.78 -2.44
C THR A 123 7.22 -3.09 -2.56
N MET A 124 8.01 -3.48 -3.58
CA MET A 124 9.33 -2.91 -3.84
C MET A 124 9.29 -1.47 -4.38
N GLU A 125 8.17 -1.06 -4.96
CA GLU A 125 7.97 0.29 -5.53
C GLU A 125 7.11 1.17 -4.62
N ASN A 126 6.47 0.60 -3.59
CA ASN A 126 5.53 1.30 -2.73
C ASN A 126 6.25 2.15 -1.69
N ASP A 127 6.08 3.45 -1.77
CA ASP A 127 6.66 4.41 -0.84
C ASP A 127 6.11 4.29 0.59
N ASN A 128 4.86 3.87 0.74
CA ASN A 128 4.19 3.83 2.04
C ASN A 128 4.26 2.48 2.73
N GLN A 129 4.56 1.40 2.00
CA GLN A 129 4.70 0.03 2.52
C GLN A 129 3.58 -0.45 3.44
N THR A 130 2.40 0.12 3.31
CA THR A 130 1.18 -0.43 3.85
C THR A 130 0.43 -1.10 2.71
N ASP A 131 -0.24 -2.20 2.98
CA ASP A 131 -1.11 -2.80 2.00
C ASP A 131 -2.26 -1.82 1.70
N ASN A 132 -2.26 -1.27 0.50
CA ASN A 132 -3.33 -0.43 0.00
C ASN A 132 -3.86 -1.05 -1.29
N PHE A 133 -5.09 -1.50 -1.25
CA PHE A 133 -5.74 -2.08 -2.41
C PHE A 133 -6.62 -1.04 -3.10
N SER A 134 -6.46 -0.90 -4.41
CA SER A 134 -7.42 -0.20 -5.25
C SER A 134 -8.43 -1.19 -5.76
N PHE A 135 -9.71 -0.89 -5.62
CA PHE A 135 -10.79 -1.74 -6.09
C PHE A 135 -11.53 -1.03 -7.21
N ARG A 136 -11.81 -1.74 -8.31
CA ARG A 136 -12.66 -1.25 -9.39
C ARG A 136 -12.19 0.11 -9.95
N GLY A 137 -10.87 0.28 -10.04
CA GLY A 137 -10.20 1.49 -10.54
C GLY A 137 -10.18 2.68 -9.58
N LEU A 138 -10.87 2.62 -8.43
CA LEU A 138 -10.92 3.68 -7.44
C LEU A 138 -9.67 3.66 -6.54
N SER A 139 -9.07 4.82 -6.31
CA SER A 139 -7.95 4.96 -5.37
C SER A 139 -8.46 4.81 -3.94
N GLN A 140 -7.73 4.10 -3.11
CA GLN A 140 -8.10 3.87 -1.72
C GLN A 140 -6.88 3.90 -0.80
N ARG A 141 -7.11 4.21 0.49
CA ARG A 141 -6.09 4.18 1.54
C ARG A 141 -6.66 3.46 2.76
N PHE A 142 -5.79 2.75 3.50
CA PHE A 142 -6.14 2.11 4.77
C PHE A 142 -7.34 1.15 4.69
N ASN A 143 -7.48 0.44 3.60
CA ASN A 143 -8.56 -0.50 3.35
C ASN A 143 -8.16 -1.96 3.57
N VAL A 144 -7.30 -2.19 4.54
CA VAL A 144 -6.90 -3.53 5.00
C VAL A 144 -7.32 -3.71 6.43
N SER A 145 -7.93 -4.85 6.72
CA SER A 145 -8.21 -5.30 8.08
C SER A 145 -7.53 -6.63 8.35
N ARG A 146 -7.18 -6.86 9.60
CA ARG A 146 -6.72 -8.16 10.10
C ARG A 146 -7.60 -8.59 11.25
N ASN A 147 -8.24 -9.75 11.13
CA ASN A 147 -9.22 -10.24 12.09
C ASN A 147 -10.28 -9.17 12.45
N TYR A 148 -10.74 -8.39 11.43
CA TYR A 148 -11.68 -7.26 11.49
C TYR A 148 -11.15 -5.97 12.15
N PHE A 149 -9.93 -5.93 12.66
CA PHE A 149 -9.30 -4.70 13.11
C PHE A 149 -8.59 -4.01 11.95
N ARG A 150 -8.67 -2.70 11.87
CA ARG A 150 -7.90 -1.91 10.90
C ARG A 150 -6.41 -2.22 11.03
N TRP A 151 -5.73 -2.42 9.91
CA TRP A 151 -4.36 -2.89 9.90
C TRP A 151 -3.41 -1.88 9.28
N TYR A 152 -2.30 -1.57 9.95
CA TYR A 152 -1.34 -0.55 9.56
C TYR A 152 0.04 -1.12 9.19
N VAL A 153 0.24 -2.40 9.36
CA VAL A 153 1.49 -3.09 9.08
C VAL A 153 1.37 -3.86 7.76
N PRO A 154 2.42 -3.91 6.91
CA PRO A 154 2.38 -4.76 5.71
C PRO A 154 2.08 -6.21 6.05
N SER A 155 1.35 -6.90 5.18
CA SER A 155 0.99 -8.30 5.38
C SER A 155 1.91 -9.21 4.57
N ASP A 156 2.55 -10.15 5.25
CA ASP A 156 3.26 -11.29 4.66
C ASP A 156 2.44 -12.57 4.88
N THR A 157 2.49 -13.49 3.93
CA THR A 157 1.65 -14.70 3.94
C THR A 157 2.04 -15.73 5.00
N TYR A 158 3.17 -15.57 5.71
CA TYR A 158 3.65 -16.58 6.68
C TYR A 158 2.66 -16.85 7.83
N ASN A 159 1.93 -15.82 8.27
CA ASN A 159 0.92 -15.92 9.33
C ASN A 159 -0.51 -15.72 8.79
N VAL A 160 -0.73 -15.91 7.50
CA VAL A 160 -2.04 -15.74 6.86
C VAL A 160 -2.67 -17.10 6.56
N GLU A 161 -3.87 -17.30 7.06
CA GLU A 161 -4.71 -18.45 6.74
C GLU A 161 -5.50 -18.19 5.46
N ARG A 162 -5.96 -16.92 5.27
CA ARG A 162 -6.84 -16.56 4.18
C ARG A 162 -6.89 -15.04 3.99
N ILE A 163 -7.12 -14.59 2.75
CA ILE A 163 -7.43 -13.19 2.42
C ILE A 163 -8.76 -13.15 1.68
N ASP A 164 -9.72 -12.37 2.20
CA ASP A 164 -10.98 -12.08 1.53
C ASP A 164 -10.93 -10.68 0.93
N PHE A 165 -11.19 -10.56 -0.36
CA PHE A 165 -11.34 -9.28 -1.05
C PHE A 165 -12.83 -9.01 -1.26
N GLY A 166 -13.42 -8.23 -0.36
CA GLY A 166 -14.80 -7.76 -0.47
C GLY A 166 -14.87 -6.54 -1.38
N LYS A 167 -15.62 -6.65 -2.48
CA LYS A 167 -15.76 -5.61 -3.49
C LYS A 167 -17.04 -4.80 -3.26
N GLY A 168 -16.96 -3.50 -3.45
CA GLY A 168 -18.03 -2.55 -3.15
C GLY A 168 -17.99 -2.04 -1.70
N SER A 169 -19.00 -1.25 -1.34
CA SER A 169 -19.13 -0.64 -0.02
C SER A 169 -19.34 -1.69 1.07
N ASN A 170 -18.59 -1.60 2.17
CA ASN A 170 -18.67 -2.56 3.28
C ASN A 170 -18.48 -1.90 4.66
N SER A 171 -18.96 -0.67 4.82
CA SER A 171 -18.88 0.03 6.12
C SER A 171 -19.68 -0.64 7.22
N LEU A 172 -20.74 -1.35 6.91
CA LEU A 172 -21.50 -2.11 7.91
C LEU A 172 -20.60 -2.97 8.80
N ILE A 173 -19.58 -3.62 8.21
CA ILE A 173 -18.65 -4.51 8.90
C ILE A 173 -17.41 -3.80 9.39
N PHE A 174 -16.82 -2.92 8.57
CA PHE A 174 -15.48 -2.37 8.79
C PHE A 174 -15.48 -0.89 9.17
N GLY A 175 -16.64 -0.21 9.12
CA GLY A 175 -16.79 1.21 9.46
C GLY A 175 -16.10 2.14 8.46
N ASP A 176 -15.13 2.89 8.94
CA ASP A 176 -14.32 3.87 8.20
C ASP A 176 -13.50 3.20 7.07
N VAL A 177 -14.18 2.88 5.96
CA VAL A 177 -13.63 2.22 4.76
C VAL A 177 -14.09 2.93 3.50
N GLU A 178 -13.16 3.24 2.62
CA GLU A 178 -13.50 3.89 1.34
C GLU A 178 -14.47 3.05 0.50
N PRO A 179 -15.43 3.71 -0.18
CA PRO A 179 -16.27 3.06 -1.18
C PRO A 179 -15.41 2.43 -2.30
N GLY A 180 -15.58 1.15 -2.53
CA GLY A 180 -14.83 0.41 -3.55
C GLY A 180 -14.50 -1.01 -3.11
N GLY A 181 -14.04 -1.16 -1.87
CA GLY A 181 -13.76 -2.51 -1.34
C GLY A 181 -12.81 -2.53 -0.15
N GLN A 182 -12.67 -3.71 0.42
CA GLN A 182 -11.87 -4.00 1.61
C GLN A 182 -11.12 -5.33 1.46
N GLY A 183 -9.83 -5.32 1.76
CA GLY A 183 -9.03 -6.53 1.97
C GLY A 183 -9.10 -6.97 3.42
N SER A 184 -9.49 -8.22 3.68
CA SER A 184 -9.61 -8.78 5.02
C SER A 184 -8.67 -9.96 5.19
N VAL A 185 -7.66 -9.82 6.01
CA VAL A 185 -6.65 -10.84 6.31
C VAL A 185 -7.08 -11.60 7.56
N PHE A 186 -7.11 -12.91 7.48
CA PHE A 186 -7.35 -13.80 8.62
C PHE A 186 -6.08 -14.56 8.96
N THR A 187 -5.68 -14.50 10.22
CA THR A 187 -4.44 -15.11 10.68
C THR A 187 -4.59 -16.59 11.03
N LYS A 188 -3.47 -17.29 11.00
CA LYS A 188 -3.38 -18.70 11.43
C LYS A 188 -3.65 -18.83 12.93
N ARG A 189 -4.59 -19.71 13.30
CA ARG A 189 -4.99 -19.97 14.69
C ARG A 189 -4.40 -21.28 15.19
N ALA A 190 -4.25 -21.43 16.51
CA ALA A 190 -3.91 -22.71 17.12
C ALA A 190 -5.09 -23.68 17.02
N LEU A 191 -4.87 -24.87 16.48
CA LEU A 191 -5.87 -25.90 16.21
C LEU A 191 -5.69 -27.07 17.17
N MET A 192 -6.79 -27.79 17.50
CA MET A 192 -6.78 -28.95 18.43
C MET A 192 -6.20 -30.21 17.77
N LYS A 193 -5.13 -30.08 16.99
CA LYS A 193 -4.40 -31.17 16.32
C LYS A 193 -2.90 -30.89 16.34
N ASN A 194 -2.07 -31.90 16.10
CA ASN A 194 -0.62 -31.75 15.98
C ASN A 194 -0.21 -31.77 14.52
N PHE A 195 0.58 -30.80 14.10
CA PHE A 195 1.21 -30.76 12.81
C PHE A 195 2.37 -29.76 12.81
N GLY A 196 3.24 -29.86 11.83
CA GLY A 196 4.28 -28.90 11.58
C GLY A 196 4.61 -28.79 10.10
N THR A 197 5.07 -27.59 9.69
CA THR A 197 5.58 -27.34 8.35
C THR A 197 6.85 -26.53 8.47
N ALA A 198 7.91 -26.99 7.80
CA ALA A 198 9.14 -26.24 7.58
C ALA A 198 9.28 -25.97 6.07
N PHE A 199 9.56 -24.73 5.72
CA PHE A 199 9.64 -24.26 4.34
C PHE A 199 10.97 -23.54 4.12
N ALA A 200 11.63 -23.84 2.99
CA ALA A 200 12.83 -23.17 2.53
C ALA A 200 12.69 -22.85 1.04
N GLN A 201 13.07 -21.64 0.65
CA GLN A 201 13.08 -21.15 -0.72
C GLN A 201 14.41 -20.46 -1.01
N TYR A 202 14.94 -20.69 -2.21
CA TYR A 202 16.07 -19.96 -2.78
C TYR A 202 15.77 -19.63 -4.24
N GLY A 203 16.17 -18.46 -4.71
CA GLY A 203 15.84 -18.02 -6.06
C GLY A 203 16.84 -17.04 -6.65
N SER A 204 16.46 -16.48 -7.80
CA SER A 204 17.22 -15.46 -8.53
C SER A 204 17.62 -14.31 -7.62
N ASN A 205 18.79 -13.69 -7.90
CA ASN A 205 19.33 -12.54 -7.15
C ASN A 205 19.60 -12.86 -5.66
N ASP A 206 19.97 -14.10 -5.32
CA ASP A 206 20.19 -14.57 -3.95
C ASP A 206 18.99 -14.36 -3.01
N ALA A 207 17.77 -14.35 -3.57
CA ALA A 207 16.55 -14.28 -2.77
C ALA A 207 16.37 -15.57 -1.98
N TYR A 208 16.03 -15.43 -0.69
CA TYR A 208 15.73 -16.60 0.16
C TYR A 208 14.56 -16.35 1.08
N ARG A 209 13.88 -17.43 1.47
CA ARG A 209 12.81 -17.43 2.46
C ARG A 209 12.84 -18.71 3.28
N MET A 210 12.78 -18.59 4.58
CA MET A 210 12.64 -19.69 5.52
C MET A 210 11.41 -19.46 6.40
N GLN A 211 10.59 -20.50 6.59
CA GLN A 211 9.42 -20.42 7.46
C GLN A 211 9.30 -21.67 8.31
N LEU A 212 8.72 -21.48 9.50
CA LEU A 212 8.35 -22.55 10.41
C LEU A 212 6.94 -22.32 10.89
N ASP A 213 6.09 -23.35 10.87
CA ASP A 213 4.73 -23.34 11.36
C ASP A 213 4.53 -24.63 12.18
N VAL A 214 4.39 -24.51 13.49
CA VAL A 214 4.25 -25.65 14.40
C VAL A 214 3.02 -25.47 15.26
N ASN A 215 2.09 -26.41 15.17
CA ASN A 215 0.87 -26.46 15.96
C ASN A 215 0.88 -27.68 16.88
N ARG A 216 0.62 -27.46 18.16
CA ARG A 216 0.55 -28.52 19.19
C ARG A 216 -0.72 -28.40 20.01
N LYS A 217 -1.47 -29.50 20.07
CA LYS A 217 -2.50 -29.70 21.06
C LYS A 217 -1.83 -30.07 22.37
N LEU A 218 -1.86 -29.20 23.36
CA LEU A 218 -1.23 -29.40 24.67
C LEU A 218 -2.07 -30.31 25.55
N ARG A 219 -3.41 -30.11 25.54
CA ARG A 219 -4.41 -30.96 26.22
C ARG A 219 -5.77 -30.78 25.56
N SER A 220 -6.79 -31.50 26.03
CA SER A 220 -8.17 -31.25 25.61
C SER A 220 -8.55 -29.79 25.89
N GLY A 221 -9.00 -29.07 24.84
CA GLY A 221 -9.38 -27.67 24.91
C GLY A 221 -8.22 -26.66 24.98
N LEU A 222 -6.93 -27.08 24.81
CA LEU A 222 -5.81 -26.15 24.80
C LEU A 222 -4.83 -26.51 23.69
N ALA A 223 -4.56 -25.53 22.78
CA ALA A 223 -3.61 -25.66 21.70
C ALA A 223 -2.74 -24.41 21.57
N LEU A 224 -1.53 -24.60 21.07
CA LEU A 224 -0.55 -23.57 20.81
C LEU A 224 -0.04 -23.68 19.38
N ARG A 225 0.14 -22.55 18.68
CA ARG A 225 0.75 -22.50 17.34
C ARG A 225 1.82 -21.43 17.32
N PHE A 226 2.97 -21.78 16.76
CA PHE A 226 4.09 -20.87 16.54
C PHE A 226 4.36 -20.77 15.05
N ASN A 227 4.48 -19.55 14.54
CA ASN A 227 4.90 -19.28 13.17
C ASN A 227 6.10 -18.34 13.19
N ALA A 228 7.07 -18.60 12.31
CA ALA A 228 8.21 -17.72 12.13
C ALA A 228 8.58 -17.61 10.65
N VAL A 229 9.12 -16.46 10.26
CA VAL A 229 9.64 -16.21 8.92
C VAL A 229 10.94 -15.42 8.98
N ARG A 230 11.87 -15.78 8.10
CA ARG A 230 13.00 -14.95 7.70
C ARG A 230 13.08 -14.93 6.19
N ARG A 231 13.09 -13.73 5.61
CA ARG A 231 13.04 -13.52 4.17
C ARG A 231 13.97 -12.38 3.78
N GLU A 232 14.68 -12.55 2.68
CA GLU A 232 15.30 -11.49 1.92
C GLU A 232 15.02 -11.74 0.44
N GLU A 233 14.29 -10.83 -0.17
CA GLU A 233 14.01 -10.84 -1.60
C GLU A 233 14.75 -9.67 -2.23
N ARG A 234 15.67 -9.97 -3.11
CA ARG A 234 16.42 -8.97 -3.86
C ARG A 234 15.86 -8.88 -5.27
N THR A 235 15.94 -7.71 -5.85
CA THR A 235 15.59 -7.51 -7.25
C THR A 235 16.84 -7.59 -8.13
N PHE A 236 16.64 -7.47 -9.44
CA PHE A 236 17.75 -7.35 -10.40
C PHE A 236 18.51 -6.02 -10.23
N GLN A 237 17.99 -5.06 -9.48
CA GLN A 237 18.65 -3.78 -9.20
C GLN A 237 19.54 -3.90 -7.96
N ASP A 238 20.74 -3.34 -8.06
CA ASP A 238 21.70 -3.28 -6.96
C ASP A 238 21.12 -2.59 -5.74
N ALA A 239 21.47 -3.07 -4.55
CA ALA A 239 21.04 -2.55 -3.27
C ALA A 239 19.51 -2.50 -3.06
N SER A 240 18.71 -3.09 -3.93
CA SER A 240 17.27 -3.21 -3.76
C SER A 240 16.92 -4.54 -3.11
N ALA A 241 16.34 -4.50 -1.90
CA ALA A 241 15.98 -5.70 -1.16
C ALA A 241 14.77 -5.45 -0.27
N TYR A 242 13.93 -6.46 -0.12
CA TYR A 242 12.84 -6.52 0.84
C TYR A 242 13.15 -7.60 1.86
N LYS A 243 13.28 -7.21 3.12
CA LYS A 243 13.59 -8.12 4.23
C LYS A 243 12.45 -8.16 5.23
N LEU A 244 12.22 -9.34 5.77
CA LEU A 244 11.29 -9.56 6.87
C LEU A 244 11.88 -10.58 7.84
N ALA A 245 11.86 -10.24 9.11
CA ALA A 245 11.96 -11.17 10.22
C ALA A 245 10.68 -11.06 11.03
N GLY A 246 9.96 -12.16 11.23
CA GLY A 246 8.67 -12.15 11.93
C GLY A 246 8.43 -13.43 12.73
N GLU A 247 7.77 -13.29 13.89
CA GLU A 247 7.42 -14.38 14.79
C GLU A 247 6.02 -14.14 15.34
N THR A 248 5.19 -15.20 15.33
CA THR A 248 3.83 -15.17 15.87
C THR A 248 3.61 -16.33 16.83
N LEU A 249 2.97 -16.07 17.94
CA LEU A 249 2.49 -17.06 18.89
C LEU A 249 0.98 -16.94 19.01
N ALA A 250 0.25 -18.03 18.73
CA ALA A 250 -1.20 -18.09 18.87
C ALA A 250 -1.58 -19.19 19.87
N LEU A 251 -2.53 -18.91 20.77
CA LEU A 251 -3.10 -19.84 21.72
C LEU A 251 -4.61 -19.89 21.54
N THR A 252 -5.16 -21.10 21.55
CA THR A 252 -6.59 -21.38 21.61
C THR A 252 -6.87 -22.17 22.87
N TRP A 253 -7.73 -21.65 23.76
CA TRP A 253 -8.10 -22.24 25.01
C TRP A 253 -9.61 -22.29 25.18
N GLN A 254 -10.13 -23.47 25.40
CA GLN A 254 -11.54 -23.73 25.73
C GLN A 254 -11.65 -24.14 27.19
N PRO A 255 -11.71 -23.18 28.15
CA PRO A 255 -11.80 -23.51 29.58
C PRO A 255 -13.11 -24.18 29.94
N PHE A 256 -14.20 -23.83 29.28
CA PHE A 256 -15.53 -24.39 29.47
C PHE A 256 -16.16 -24.71 28.10
N ARG A 257 -17.17 -25.57 28.07
CA ARG A 257 -17.86 -26.02 26.84
C ARG A 257 -18.38 -24.83 26.00
N ASN A 258 -18.79 -23.77 26.64
CA ASN A 258 -19.39 -22.59 25.99
C ASN A 258 -18.48 -21.37 25.93
N THR A 259 -17.21 -21.50 26.32
CA THR A 259 -16.23 -20.38 26.37
C THR A 259 -15.00 -20.73 25.56
N LEU A 260 -14.63 -19.89 24.63
CA LEU A 260 -13.41 -20.00 23.83
C LEU A 260 -12.58 -18.72 23.97
N VAL A 261 -11.32 -18.87 24.33
CA VAL A 261 -10.35 -17.77 24.43
C VAL A 261 -9.27 -17.96 23.39
N ARG A 262 -8.96 -16.92 22.63
CA ARG A 262 -7.86 -16.89 21.68
C ARG A 262 -6.93 -15.73 22.03
N LEU A 263 -5.65 -16.01 22.06
CA LEU A 263 -4.59 -15.02 22.22
C LEU A 263 -3.68 -15.11 21.00
N GLU A 264 -3.25 -13.98 20.50
CA GLU A 264 -2.25 -13.88 19.44
C GLU A 264 -1.28 -12.76 19.79
N ALA A 265 0.02 -13.03 19.62
CA ALA A 265 1.06 -12.03 19.74
C ALA A 265 2.02 -12.19 18.57
N GLU A 266 2.37 -11.09 17.91
CA GLU A 266 3.30 -11.07 16.80
C GLU A 266 4.27 -9.92 16.97
N ARG A 267 5.51 -10.15 16.55
CA ARG A 267 6.51 -9.12 16.38
C ARG A 267 7.25 -9.35 15.08
N GLY A 268 7.72 -8.29 14.49
CA GLY A 268 8.54 -8.40 13.29
C GLY A 268 9.22 -7.11 12.95
N ASP A 269 10.07 -7.19 11.93
CA ASP A 269 10.78 -6.04 11.37
C ASP A 269 10.81 -6.18 9.86
N PHE A 270 10.22 -5.22 9.18
CA PHE A 270 10.35 -5.04 7.76
C PHE A 270 11.49 -4.07 7.48
N ASP A 271 12.36 -4.43 6.57
CA ASP A 271 13.45 -3.58 6.12
C ASP A 271 13.51 -3.63 4.59
N ASN A 272 13.20 -2.50 3.99
CA ASN A 272 13.07 -2.36 2.54
C ASN A 272 14.07 -1.33 2.01
N ALA A 273 14.98 -1.79 1.17
CA ALA A 273 15.80 -0.94 0.31
C ALA A 273 15.14 -0.87 -1.06
N ARG A 274 14.59 0.30 -1.40
CA ARG A 274 13.74 0.45 -2.58
C ARG A 274 14.54 0.44 -3.88
N GLY A 275 13.95 -0.18 -4.91
CA GLY A 275 14.42 -0.06 -6.27
C GLY A 275 14.13 1.32 -6.87
N PHE A 276 14.82 1.67 -7.94
CA PHE A 276 14.57 2.91 -8.66
C PHE A 276 13.35 2.79 -9.58
N ALA A 277 12.36 3.65 -9.39
CA ALA A 277 11.05 3.54 -10.02
C ALA A 277 10.95 4.16 -11.43
N GLY A 278 12.08 4.44 -12.07
CA GLY A 278 12.09 4.89 -13.48
C GLY A 278 12.74 6.24 -13.72
N THR A 279 13.23 6.40 -14.94
CA THR A 279 14.02 7.55 -15.39
C THR A 279 13.30 8.29 -16.52
N THR A 280 13.33 9.61 -16.48
CA THR A 280 13.09 10.48 -17.64
C THR A 280 14.41 11.06 -18.12
N VAL A 281 14.56 11.22 -19.42
CA VAL A 281 15.70 11.92 -20.01
C VAL A 281 15.19 13.22 -20.60
N ARG A 282 15.83 14.32 -20.24
CA ARG A 282 15.57 15.63 -20.77
C ARG A 282 16.53 15.89 -21.92
N GLU A 283 15.99 15.96 -23.12
CA GLU A 283 16.74 16.41 -24.28
C GLU A 283 17.04 17.88 -24.16
N GLN A 284 18.29 18.23 -23.82
CA GLN A 284 18.62 19.63 -23.66
C GLN A 284 20.09 20.01 -23.72
N SER A 285 20.36 21.21 -24.26
CA SER A 285 21.55 21.98 -24.00
C SER A 285 21.30 22.94 -22.85
N ALA A 286 22.01 22.78 -21.76
CA ALA A 286 22.05 23.79 -20.72
C ALA A 286 22.83 25.05 -21.22
N ARG A 287 22.33 26.23 -20.85
CA ARG A 287 23.05 27.50 -21.02
C ARG A 287 23.95 27.82 -19.83
N SER A 288 23.94 26.96 -18.82
CA SER A 288 24.65 27.10 -17.56
C SER A 288 24.94 25.71 -16.98
N LEU A 289 25.61 25.64 -15.84
CA LEU A 289 25.76 24.42 -15.06
C LEU A 289 24.39 23.90 -14.53
N GLY A 290 23.36 24.76 -14.56
CA GLY A 290 21.97 24.35 -14.28
C GLY A 290 21.66 24.08 -12.81
N PHE A 291 22.38 24.66 -11.86
CA PHE A 291 22.03 24.56 -10.45
C PHE A 291 20.74 25.35 -10.14
N THR A 292 19.72 24.66 -9.68
CA THR A 292 18.37 25.21 -9.51
C THR A 292 18.22 26.08 -8.25
N SER A 293 19.23 26.14 -7.39
CA SER A 293 19.22 26.98 -6.19
C SER A 293 20.62 27.41 -5.79
N ALA A 294 20.70 28.44 -4.97
CA ALA A 294 21.95 29.00 -4.45
C ALA A 294 22.57 28.21 -3.29
N GLY A 295 21.93 27.14 -2.83
CA GLY A 295 22.40 26.35 -1.69
C GLY A 295 23.69 25.58 -1.93
N PRO A 296 24.25 24.96 -0.90
CA PRO A 296 25.45 24.16 -1.03
C PRO A 296 25.21 22.92 -1.89
N TRP A 297 26.05 22.73 -2.90
CA TRP A 297 26.02 21.60 -3.82
C TRP A 297 27.32 20.81 -3.74
N PHE A 298 27.19 19.51 -3.62
CA PHE A 298 28.27 18.55 -3.75
C PHE A 298 28.08 17.73 -5.00
N THR A 299 29.13 17.57 -5.78
CA THR A 299 29.09 16.78 -7.01
C THR A 299 29.80 15.44 -6.80
N SER A 300 29.42 14.45 -7.58
CA SER A 300 29.99 13.10 -7.50
C SER A 300 31.48 13.04 -7.81
N ASP A 301 31.99 13.97 -8.62
CA ASP A 301 33.42 14.11 -8.91
C ASP A 301 34.22 14.85 -7.82
N GLY A 302 33.58 15.23 -6.71
CA GLY A 302 34.20 15.83 -5.52
C GLY A 302 34.24 17.35 -5.53
N ALA A 303 33.64 18.01 -6.52
CA ALA A 303 33.52 19.47 -6.49
C ALA A 303 32.44 19.89 -5.46
N TRP A 304 32.66 21.10 -4.92
CA TRP A 304 31.77 21.69 -3.93
C TRP A 304 31.53 23.16 -4.31
N PHE A 305 30.28 23.54 -4.28
CA PHE A 305 29.81 24.86 -4.60
C PHE A 305 28.98 25.40 -3.44
N ASN A 306 29.28 26.60 -2.97
CA ASN A 306 28.43 27.29 -2.01
C ASN A 306 27.75 28.50 -2.68
N GLN A 307 26.87 29.16 -1.97
CA GLN A 307 26.13 30.29 -2.49
C GLN A 307 27.01 31.44 -2.94
N SER A 308 28.17 31.67 -2.29
CA SER A 308 29.11 32.75 -2.63
C SER A 308 29.99 32.45 -3.83
N THR A 309 30.19 31.15 -4.13
CA THR A 309 31.03 30.71 -5.26
C THR A 309 30.24 30.40 -6.52
N LEU A 310 28.92 30.24 -6.44
CA LEU A 310 28.05 30.05 -7.61
C LEU A 310 27.76 31.38 -8.27
N ALA A 311 28.22 31.54 -9.50
CA ALA A 311 27.84 32.68 -10.34
C ALA A 311 26.32 32.70 -10.58
N ALA A 312 25.72 33.89 -10.70
CA ALA A 312 24.28 34.01 -10.98
C ALA A 312 23.85 33.29 -12.27
N ALA A 313 24.72 33.27 -13.28
CA ALA A 313 24.50 32.56 -14.54
C ALA A 313 24.40 31.02 -14.34
N ASP A 314 25.11 30.46 -13.37
CA ASP A 314 25.10 29.02 -13.08
C ASP A 314 23.90 28.56 -12.26
N ARG A 315 23.18 29.50 -11.63
CA ARG A 315 21.95 29.24 -10.86
C ARG A 315 20.70 29.15 -11.72
N SER A 316 20.80 29.58 -12.99
CA SER A 316 19.64 29.64 -13.87
C SER A 316 19.23 28.24 -14.35
N SER A 317 18.01 27.87 -14.04
CA SER A 317 17.35 26.68 -14.59
C SER A 317 16.77 26.88 -15.99
N THR A 318 17.06 28.04 -16.64
CA THR A 318 16.59 28.32 -18.00
C THR A 318 17.35 27.48 -19.00
N ASN A 319 16.93 26.32 -19.04
CA ASN A 319 17.31 25.38 -20.04
C ASN A 319 16.49 25.67 -21.29
N GLY A 320 17.08 25.64 -22.46
CA GLY A 320 16.42 25.89 -23.76
C GLY A 320 15.21 24.94 -23.98
N PRO A 321 14.48 25.06 -25.08
CA PRO A 321 13.34 24.24 -25.36
C PRO A 321 13.72 22.77 -25.24
N ALA A 322 13.00 22.05 -24.34
CA ALA A 322 13.22 20.64 -24.15
C ALA A 322 12.73 19.88 -25.39
N GLY A 323 13.56 19.02 -25.91
CA GLY A 323 13.15 18.02 -26.90
C GLY A 323 12.26 16.94 -26.27
N GLY A 324 11.80 16.00 -27.07
CA GLY A 324 11.03 14.84 -26.61
C GLY A 324 11.80 13.97 -25.62
N SER A 325 11.11 13.04 -25.00
CA SER A 325 11.76 12.02 -24.13
C SER A 325 12.32 10.91 -25.03
N PRO A 326 13.63 10.79 -25.18
CA PRO A 326 14.19 9.69 -25.94
C PRO A 326 13.85 8.36 -25.28
N THR A 327 13.68 7.33 -26.09
CA THR A 327 13.45 5.97 -25.59
C THR A 327 14.75 5.44 -24.98
N LEU A 328 14.63 4.73 -23.87
CA LEU A 328 15.75 3.99 -23.30
C LEU A 328 16.17 2.91 -24.30
N LEU A 329 17.40 2.97 -24.78
CA LEU A 329 17.96 2.02 -25.71
C LEU A 329 18.51 0.79 -24.97
N GLU A 330 18.75 -0.28 -25.71
CA GLU A 330 19.42 -1.46 -25.20
C GLU A 330 20.76 -1.10 -24.52
N GLY A 331 21.03 -1.71 -23.38
CA GLY A 331 22.22 -1.42 -22.58
C GLY A 331 22.13 -0.15 -21.73
N GLY A 332 20.96 0.52 -21.66
CA GLY A 332 20.76 1.68 -20.78
C GLY A 332 21.22 3.02 -21.36
N PHE A 333 21.38 3.10 -22.68
CA PHE A 333 21.76 4.34 -23.35
C PHE A 333 20.55 5.18 -23.76
N PHE A 334 20.79 6.50 -23.87
CA PHE A 334 19.86 7.47 -24.44
C PHE A 334 20.60 8.33 -25.48
N ASP A 335 19.96 8.61 -26.58
CA ASP A 335 20.44 9.60 -27.54
C ASP A 335 19.75 10.94 -27.28
N VAL A 336 20.51 11.98 -26.96
CA VAL A 336 20.02 13.33 -26.68
C VAL A 336 20.55 14.32 -27.68
N SER A 337 19.66 15.22 -28.17
CA SER A 337 20.03 16.28 -29.05
C SER A 337 20.75 17.40 -28.29
N MET A 338 21.96 17.72 -28.68
CA MET A 338 22.73 18.85 -28.16
C MET A 338 22.32 20.13 -28.89
N ARG A 339 22.07 21.21 -28.14
CA ARG A 339 21.63 22.50 -28.71
C ARG A 339 22.60 23.61 -28.32
N ASN A 340 22.84 24.58 -29.21
CA ASN A 340 23.57 25.79 -28.90
C ASN A 340 22.72 26.79 -28.09
N ALA A 341 23.32 27.94 -27.74
CA ALA A 341 22.67 29.01 -27.00
C ALA A 341 21.39 29.56 -27.68
N ALA A 342 21.28 29.43 -29.00
CA ALA A 342 20.10 29.81 -29.77
C ALA A 342 19.01 28.72 -29.81
N GLY A 343 19.23 27.54 -29.20
CA GLY A 343 18.29 26.42 -29.19
C GLY A 343 18.36 25.54 -30.46
N VAL A 344 19.29 25.78 -31.37
CA VAL A 344 19.46 24.98 -32.58
C VAL A 344 20.21 23.70 -32.27
N VAL A 345 19.72 22.54 -32.79
CA VAL A 345 20.40 21.26 -32.65
C VAL A 345 21.73 21.29 -33.39
N VAL A 346 22.82 21.11 -32.67
CA VAL A 346 24.20 21.09 -33.19
C VAL A 346 24.81 19.69 -33.29
N GLY A 347 24.09 18.69 -32.78
CA GLY A 347 24.52 17.29 -32.83
C GLY A 347 23.69 16.41 -31.90
N THR A 348 24.00 15.10 -31.90
CA THR A 348 23.39 14.11 -30.99
C THR A 348 24.51 13.47 -30.21
N LYS A 349 24.31 13.32 -28.89
CA LYS A 349 25.24 12.64 -28.00
C LYS A 349 24.55 11.42 -27.39
N ARG A 350 25.20 10.27 -27.47
CA ARG A 350 24.77 9.09 -26.77
C ARG A 350 25.21 9.17 -25.30
N ILE A 351 24.24 9.10 -24.41
CA ILE A 351 24.45 9.19 -22.97
C ILE A 351 24.16 7.82 -22.36
N PHE A 352 25.07 7.33 -21.53
CA PHE A 352 24.81 6.19 -20.68
C PHE A 352 23.95 6.64 -19.51
N GLY A 353 22.66 6.29 -19.53
CA GLY A 353 21.71 6.79 -18.56
C GLY A 353 21.62 5.95 -17.31
N ASN A 354 21.46 4.67 -17.46
CA ASN A 354 21.27 3.79 -16.30
C ASN A 354 21.40 2.32 -16.71
N PRO A 355 22.43 1.62 -16.26
CA PRO A 355 22.48 0.18 -16.44
C PRO A 355 21.25 -0.46 -15.80
N LYS A 356 20.71 -1.50 -16.42
CA LYS A 356 19.52 -2.20 -15.97
C LYS A 356 19.56 -2.57 -14.48
N HIS A 357 20.73 -3.00 -14.00
CA HIS A 357 20.95 -3.45 -12.64
C HIS A 357 21.24 -2.32 -11.64
N TYR A 358 21.52 -1.11 -12.11
CA TYR A 358 21.92 -0.02 -11.23
C TYR A 358 20.71 0.69 -10.57
N ASN A 359 20.76 0.84 -9.26
CA ASN A 359 19.76 1.55 -8.49
C ASN A 359 20.24 2.97 -8.15
N LEU A 360 19.68 3.98 -8.82
CA LEU A 360 19.99 5.39 -8.57
C LEU A 360 19.71 5.87 -7.14
N ARG A 361 18.88 5.16 -6.40
CA ARG A 361 18.62 5.45 -4.96
C ARG A 361 19.73 4.93 -4.06
N GLY A 362 20.52 3.96 -4.52
CA GLY A 362 21.61 3.35 -3.78
C GLY A 362 21.17 2.61 -2.52
N SER A 363 22.14 2.27 -1.67
CA SER A 363 21.92 1.58 -0.40
C SER A 363 21.33 2.47 0.69
N PHE A 364 21.32 3.78 0.49
CA PHE A 364 20.86 4.75 1.49
C PHE A 364 19.34 4.86 1.56
N ASP A 365 18.62 4.70 0.44
CA ASP A 365 17.16 4.77 0.41
C ASP A 365 16.56 3.50 1.01
N ARG A 366 16.38 3.54 2.30
CA ARG A 366 15.99 2.38 3.12
C ARG A 366 14.90 2.74 4.11
N GLN A 367 14.00 1.81 4.34
CA GLN A 367 12.93 1.96 5.31
C GLN A 367 12.87 0.75 6.24
N GLY A 368 13.13 0.95 7.52
CA GLY A 368 12.90 -0.01 8.58
C GLY A 368 11.54 0.20 9.24
N ARG A 369 10.85 -0.88 9.61
CA ARG A 369 9.56 -0.87 10.31
C ARG A 369 9.47 -2.00 11.33
N PRO A 370 10.08 -1.87 12.49
CA PRO A 370 9.79 -2.75 13.59
C PRO A 370 8.32 -2.58 14.03
N PHE A 371 7.67 -3.70 14.29
CA PHE A 371 6.29 -3.71 14.75
C PHE A 371 6.05 -4.77 15.80
N SER A 372 5.04 -4.56 16.63
CA SER A 372 4.47 -5.56 17.53
C SER A 372 2.96 -5.43 17.57
N THR A 373 2.28 -6.56 17.71
CA THR A 373 0.83 -6.59 17.89
C THR A 373 0.44 -7.72 18.81
N TYR A 374 -0.63 -7.51 19.55
CA TYR A 374 -1.26 -8.58 20.32
C TYR A 374 -2.77 -8.43 20.29
N SER A 375 -3.46 -9.56 20.33
CA SER A 375 -4.91 -9.59 20.36
C SER A 375 -5.43 -10.64 21.34
N VAL A 376 -6.59 -10.34 21.91
CA VAL A 376 -7.36 -11.23 22.78
C VAL A 376 -8.77 -11.31 22.23
N THR A 377 -9.30 -12.51 22.04
CA THR A 377 -10.70 -12.73 21.68
C THR A 377 -11.31 -13.71 22.63
N ILE A 378 -12.45 -13.35 23.20
CA ILE A 378 -13.24 -14.20 24.11
C ILE A 378 -14.61 -14.40 23.49
N GLU A 379 -14.97 -15.63 23.20
CA GLU A 379 -16.29 -16.04 22.75
C GLU A 379 -17.03 -16.75 23.88
N GLN A 380 -18.25 -16.31 24.12
CA GLN A 380 -19.12 -16.90 25.16
C GLN A 380 -20.49 -17.21 24.56
N ARG A 381 -20.98 -18.41 24.82
CA ARG A 381 -22.36 -18.80 24.46
C ARG A 381 -23.23 -18.88 25.70
N ILE A 382 -24.39 -18.21 25.66
CA ILE A 382 -25.41 -18.23 26.72
C ILE A 382 -26.75 -18.63 26.07
N GLY A 383 -27.11 -19.90 26.17
CA GLY A 383 -28.26 -20.43 25.44
C GLY A 383 -28.11 -20.27 23.91
N LYS A 384 -29.01 -19.49 23.29
CA LYS A 384 -28.95 -19.14 21.85
C LYS A 384 -28.09 -17.93 21.56
N LEU A 385 -27.78 -17.11 22.56
CA LEU A 385 -26.99 -15.88 22.38
C LEU A 385 -25.51 -16.24 22.30
N GLY A 386 -24.84 -15.81 21.21
CA GLY A 386 -23.40 -15.83 21.07
C GLY A 386 -22.85 -14.43 21.33
N LEU A 387 -21.80 -14.32 22.13
CA LEU A 387 -21.08 -13.08 22.42
C LEU A 387 -19.62 -13.23 22.02
N GLU A 388 -19.04 -12.18 21.46
CA GLU A 388 -17.60 -12.04 21.22
C GLU A 388 -17.13 -10.72 21.80
N PHE A 389 -16.04 -10.75 22.56
CA PHE A 389 -15.26 -9.59 22.97
C PHE A 389 -13.86 -9.72 22.41
N ALA A 390 -13.40 -8.70 21.71
CA ALA A 390 -12.08 -8.71 21.09
C ALA A 390 -11.35 -7.40 21.38
N TYR A 391 -10.04 -7.52 21.64
CA TYR A 391 -9.10 -6.42 21.80
C TYR A 391 -7.91 -6.64 20.88
N ASN A 392 -7.40 -5.58 20.29
CA ASN A 392 -6.19 -5.57 19.48
C ASN A 392 -5.37 -4.34 19.78
N HIS A 393 -4.06 -4.54 19.97
CA HIS A 393 -3.06 -3.49 20.04
C HIS A 393 -2.06 -3.64 18.92
N GLN A 394 -1.67 -2.54 18.28
CA GLN A 394 -0.66 -2.47 17.25
C GLN A 394 0.29 -1.32 17.55
N ASN A 395 1.56 -1.60 17.54
CA ASN A 395 2.61 -0.58 17.61
C ASN A 395 3.59 -0.76 16.46
N GLN A 396 3.90 0.33 15.78
CA GLN A 396 4.92 0.36 14.75
C GLN A 396 5.70 1.68 14.85
N ASP A 397 7.03 1.60 14.75
CA ASP A 397 7.93 2.75 14.73
C ASP A 397 8.85 2.65 13.52
N GLY A 398 8.52 3.37 12.47
CA GLY A 398 9.22 3.33 11.20
C GLY A 398 10.26 4.42 11.07
N LEU A 399 11.44 4.07 10.58
CA LEU A 399 12.46 5.01 10.14
C LEU A 399 12.71 4.85 8.65
N ARG A 400 12.62 5.94 7.91
CA ARG A 400 12.89 5.98 6.48
C ARG A 400 13.99 6.98 6.17
N ASN A 401 14.99 6.51 5.47
CA ASN A 401 15.95 7.36 4.78
C ASN A 401 15.46 7.54 3.35
N ASP A 402 15.38 8.76 2.88
CA ASP A 402 14.79 9.09 1.59
C ASP A 402 15.74 9.97 0.80
N ASN A 403 16.19 9.47 -0.35
CA ASN A 403 16.90 10.26 -1.33
C ASN A 403 15.90 10.80 -2.35
N PHE A 404 15.59 12.09 -2.26
CA PHE A 404 14.75 12.72 -3.27
C PHE A 404 15.58 12.98 -4.53
N PHE A 405 15.83 11.94 -5.30
CA PHE A 405 16.35 12.11 -6.64
C PHE A 405 15.29 12.68 -7.57
N ASN A 406 15.66 13.70 -8.30
CA ASN A 406 14.93 14.03 -9.51
C ASN A 406 15.10 12.84 -10.47
N SER A 407 14.01 12.21 -10.88
CA SER A 407 14.04 11.10 -11.83
C SER A 407 14.42 11.54 -13.26
N THR A 408 14.84 12.78 -13.44
CA THR A 408 15.15 13.37 -14.75
C THR A 408 16.67 13.51 -14.93
N ILE A 409 17.21 12.83 -15.94
CA ILE A 409 18.57 13.03 -16.40
C ILE A 409 18.60 14.33 -17.22
N SER A 410 19.48 15.23 -16.84
CA SER A 410 19.74 16.49 -17.54
C SER A 410 21.20 16.53 -18.05
N VAL A 411 21.52 17.49 -18.91
CA VAL A 411 22.86 17.68 -19.46
C VAL A 411 23.28 19.12 -19.15
N ASP A 412 24.48 19.33 -18.61
CA ASP A 412 25.01 20.65 -18.30
C ASP A 412 25.63 21.32 -19.54
N VAL A 413 26.10 22.57 -19.38
CA VAL A 413 26.76 23.37 -20.46
C VAL A 413 27.99 22.68 -21.06
N ASN A 414 28.64 21.79 -20.29
CA ASN A 414 29.81 21.03 -20.73
C ASN A 414 29.42 19.70 -21.40
N GLY A 415 28.13 19.46 -21.59
CA GLY A 415 27.60 18.20 -22.16
C GLY A 415 27.68 17.01 -21.21
N ARG A 416 27.83 17.24 -19.90
CA ARG A 416 27.89 16.18 -18.91
C ARG A 416 26.47 15.83 -18.45
N PRO A 417 26.06 14.54 -18.54
CA PRO A 417 24.79 14.09 -18.03
C PRO A 417 24.80 14.02 -16.51
N TYR A 418 23.73 14.50 -15.87
CA TYR A 418 23.63 14.51 -14.41
C TYR A 418 22.21 14.25 -13.91
N ILE A 419 22.13 13.84 -12.64
CA ILE A 419 20.91 13.78 -11.84
C ILE A 419 21.13 14.60 -10.57
N ASP A 420 20.17 15.47 -10.27
CA ASP A 420 20.15 16.23 -9.03
C ASP A 420 19.29 15.55 -7.95
N THR A 421 19.72 15.67 -6.70
CA THR A 421 18.93 15.30 -5.54
C THR A 421 18.61 16.55 -4.72
N THR A 422 17.39 16.65 -4.22
CA THR A 422 16.98 17.73 -3.32
C THR A 422 17.51 17.56 -1.91
N GLY A 423 18.35 16.54 -1.65
CA GLY A 423 18.98 16.23 -0.40
C GLY A 423 18.51 14.92 0.22
N ILE A 424 19.14 14.59 1.33
CA ILE A 424 18.83 13.39 2.10
C ILE A 424 17.86 13.76 3.22
N ASP A 425 16.76 13.02 3.31
CA ASP A 425 15.77 13.16 4.37
C ASP A 425 15.73 11.91 5.24
N TRP A 426 15.55 12.13 6.52
CA TRP A 426 15.20 11.10 7.50
C TRP A 426 13.78 11.36 7.97
N LYS A 427 12.92 10.37 7.80
CA LYS A 427 11.53 10.42 8.26
C LYS A 427 11.33 9.36 9.33
N ARG A 428 10.79 9.75 10.45
CA ARG A 428 10.22 8.83 11.44
C ARG A 428 8.71 8.92 11.33
N PHE A 429 8.06 7.78 11.36
CA PHE A 429 6.60 7.68 11.39
C PHE A 429 6.24 6.53 12.30
N GLY A 430 5.29 6.76 13.17
CA GLY A 430 4.83 5.78 14.14
C GLY A 430 3.31 5.69 14.17
N ASN A 431 2.82 4.50 14.46
CA ASN A 431 1.41 4.27 14.77
C ASN A 431 1.34 3.46 16.06
N ASP A 432 0.48 3.91 16.97
CA ASP A 432 0.10 3.18 18.18
C ASP A 432 -1.42 3.11 18.20
N VAL A 433 -1.98 1.91 18.19
CA VAL A 433 -3.41 1.69 17.98
C VAL A 433 -3.96 0.72 19.02
N ASP A 434 -5.00 1.14 19.72
CA ASP A 434 -5.80 0.31 20.62
C ASP A 434 -7.22 0.19 20.06
N ALA A 435 -7.73 -1.04 19.92
CA ALA A 435 -9.06 -1.28 19.38
C ALA A 435 -9.82 -2.35 20.20
N PHE A 436 -11.07 -2.04 20.53
CA PHE A 436 -12.00 -2.93 21.25
C PHE A 436 -13.23 -3.17 20.41
N ARG A 437 -13.76 -4.40 20.48
CA ARG A 437 -15.00 -4.77 19.81
C ARG A 437 -15.81 -5.74 20.66
N GLY A 438 -17.11 -5.46 20.80
CA GLY A 438 -18.11 -6.37 21.31
C GLY A 438 -19.08 -6.76 20.19
N THR A 439 -19.39 -8.03 20.01
CA THR A 439 -20.38 -8.53 19.04
C THR A 439 -21.34 -9.48 19.73
N ALA A 440 -22.64 -9.32 19.50
CA ALA A 440 -23.71 -10.20 19.97
C ALA A 440 -24.45 -10.79 18.77
N VAL A 441 -24.70 -12.08 18.77
CA VAL A 441 -25.39 -12.80 17.70
C VAL A 441 -26.54 -13.62 18.27
N LEU A 442 -27.75 -13.39 17.79
CA LEU A 442 -28.96 -14.04 18.25
C LEU A 442 -29.73 -14.69 17.09
N PRO A 443 -29.73 -16.03 16.96
CA PRO A 443 -30.58 -16.71 16.00
C PRO A 443 -32.02 -16.75 16.49
N LEU A 444 -32.95 -16.30 15.64
CA LEU A 444 -34.38 -16.27 15.87
C LEU A 444 -35.10 -17.07 14.79
N GLN A 445 -36.17 -17.70 15.14
CA GLN A 445 -37.11 -18.34 14.21
C GLN A 445 -38.54 -17.97 14.58
N PRO A 446 -38.96 -16.72 14.23
CA PRO A 446 -40.30 -16.25 14.60
C PRO A 446 -41.42 -17.03 13.90
N PHE A 447 -41.16 -17.56 12.70
CA PHE A 447 -42.10 -18.35 11.92
C PHE A 447 -41.40 -19.57 11.31
N THR A 448 -42.15 -20.57 10.91
CA THR A 448 -41.63 -21.81 10.27
C THR A 448 -40.98 -21.52 8.88
N TRP A 449 -41.43 -20.48 8.19
CA TRP A 449 -40.90 -20.06 6.90
C TRP A 449 -39.78 -19.01 6.99
N MET A 450 -39.45 -18.51 8.19
CA MET A 450 -38.51 -17.41 8.41
C MET A 450 -37.51 -17.75 9.52
N LYS A 451 -36.24 -17.70 9.19
CA LYS A 451 -35.11 -17.72 10.17
C LYS A 451 -34.37 -16.40 10.06
N GLN A 452 -34.01 -15.80 11.17
CA GLN A 452 -33.27 -14.57 11.27
C GLN A 452 -32.05 -14.75 12.15
N LEU A 453 -30.94 -14.14 11.76
CA LEU A 453 -29.75 -13.99 12.58
C LEU A 453 -29.58 -12.48 12.85
N LEU A 454 -29.89 -12.06 14.07
CA LEU A 454 -29.65 -10.68 14.50
C LEU A 454 -28.22 -10.54 15.00
N ILE A 455 -27.54 -9.49 14.57
CA ILE A 455 -26.14 -9.20 14.93
C ILE A 455 -26.08 -7.76 15.39
N GLY A 456 -25.58 -7.54 16.61
CA GLY A 456 -25.27 -6.23 17.16
C GLY A 456 -23.78 -6.10 17.42
N SER A 457 -23.17 -4.95 17.13
CA SER A 457 -21.77 -4.72 17.48
C SER A 457 -21.54 -3.32 18.01
N VAL A 458 -20.57 -3.18 18.90
CA VAL A 458 -20.02 -1.93 19.40
C VAL A 458 -18.51 -1.96 19.27
N GLU A 459 -17.93 -0.80 18.91
CA GLU A 459 -16.50 -0.71 18.64
C GLU A 459 -15.94 0.60 19.20
N TYR A 460 -14.71 0.52 19.68
CA TYR A 460 -13.88 1.66 20.04
C TYR A 460 -12.50 1.46 19.44
N ARG A 461 -11.95 2.52 18.85
CA ARG A 461 -10.58 2.55 18.35
C ARG A 461 -9.93 3.88 18.69
N GLU A 462 -8.70 3.80 19.14
CA GLU A 462 -7.84 4.95 19.37
C GLU A 462 -6.57 4.77 18.54
N ASP A 463 -6.33 5.70 17.62
CA ASP A 463 -5.17 5.73 16.75
C ASP A 463 -4.30 6.93 17.16
N PHE A 464 -3.04 6.69 17.44
CA PHE A 464 -2.03 7.72 17.61
C PHE A 464 -1.00 7.59 16.50
N THR A 465 -0.81 8.65 15.72
CA THR A 465 0.15 8.70 14.61
C THR A 465 1.11 9.84 14.81
N ASN A 466 2.41 9.62 14.57
CA ASN A 466 3.39 10.69 14.53
C ASN A 466 4.18 10.68 13.22
N ASN A 467 4.49 11.87 12.73
CA ASN A 467 5.36 12.09 11.58
C ASN A 467 6.42 13.12 11.94
N TYR A 468 7.67 12.80 11.64
CA TYR A 468 8.78 13.66 11.92
C TYR A 468 9.85 13.55 10.84
N ARG A 469 10.33 14.70 10.34
CA ARG A 469 11.25 14.74 9.21
C ARG A 469 12.45 15.63 9.50
N LYS A 470 13.63 15.14 9.15
CA LYS A 470 14.91 15.86 9.21
C LYS A 470 15.57 15.90 7.83
N ALA A 471 16.38 16.93 7.58
CA ALA A 471 17.25 17.01 6.42
C ALA A 471 18.59 17.63 6.78
N LEU A 472 19.55 17.60 5.84
CA LEU A 472 20.86 18.23 6.00
C LEU A 472 20.81 19.70 5.61
N TYR A 473 21.31 20.55 6.49
CA TYR A 473 21.44 21.99 6.26
C TYR A 473 22.83 22.47 6.58
N ASN A 474 23.32 23.46 5.81
CA ASN A 474 24.50 24.23 6.16
C ASN A 474 24.13 25.26 7.23
N VAL A 475 24.71 25.15 8.39
CA VAL A 475 24.40 26.01 9.54
C VAL A 475 25.38 27.22 9.66
N LYS A 476 26.49 27.25 8.90
CA LYS A 476 27.52 28.27 9.05
C LYS A 476 27.07 29.69 8.75
N ARG A 477 26.14 29.86 7.80
CA ARG A 477 25.59 31.20 7.53
C ARG A 477 24.86 31.78 8.75
N PHE A 478 24.16 30.92 9.49
CA PHE A 478 23.46 31.29 10.71
C PHE A 478 24.47 31.48 11.87
N GLU A 479 25.38 30.54 12.08
CA GLU A 479 26.41 30.62 13.13
C GLU A 479 27.34 31.84 12.96
N ASN A 480 27.62 32.24 11.74
CA ASN A 480 28.41 33.43 11.40
C ASN A 480 27.59 34.74 11.39
N GLY A 481 26.31 34.70 11.76
CA GLY A 481 25.45 35.89 11.82
C GLY A 481 25.07 36.51 10.47
N LEU A 482 25.29 35.79 9.37
CA LEU A 482 24.96 36.27 8.02
C LEU A 482 23.46 36.20 7.70
N VAL A 483 22.73 35.39 8.45
CA VAL A 483 21.28 35.22 8.34
C VAL A 483 20.69 35.02 9.73
N THR A 484 19.43 35.42 9.90
CA THR A 484 18.69 35.24 11.17
C THR A 484 18.14 33.85 11.33
N SER A 485 18.17 33.02 10.28
CA SER A 485 17.57 31.68 10.26
C SER A 485 18.11 30.82 9.12
N VAL A 486 18.13 29.50 9.34
CA VAL A 486 18.43 28.49 8.31
C VAL A 486 17.22 28.32 7.38
N ASN A 487 17.45 28.26 6.09
CA ASN A 487 16.36 28.27 5.11
C ASN A 487 16.51 27.13 4.09
N GLN A 488 15.36 26.55 3.71
CA GLN A 488 15.32 25.37 2.83
C GLN A 488 15.89 25.67 1.43
N THR A 489 15.72 26.86 0.92
CA THR A 489 16.17 27.21 -0.44
C THR A 489 17.68 27.41 -0.49
N ASN A 490 18.25 28.10 0.50
CA ASN A 490 19.64 28.56 0.45
C ASN A 490 20.62 27.72 1.26
N ASP A 491 20.12 27.00 2.27
CA ASP A 491 20.99 26.31 3.23
C ASP A 491 20.87 24.77 3.18
N ARG A 492 19.84 24.23 2.52
CA ARG A 492 19.67 22.78 2.38
C ARG A 492 20.80 22.21 1.50
N VAL A 493 21.47 21.18 2.01
CA VAL A 493 22.55 20.47 1.30
C VAL A 493 21.96 19.64 0.16
N ARG A 494 22.51 19.79 -1.04
CA ARG A 494 22.10 19.12 -2.26
C ARG A 494 23.26 18.39 -2.89
N PHE A 495 22.93 17.38 -3.71
CA PHE A 495 23.93 16.59 -4.39
C PHE A 495 23.62 16.50 -5.88
N ARG A 496 24.69 16.56 -6.70
CA ARG A 496 24.63 16.32 -8.14
C ARG A 496 25.48 15.11 -8.47
N LEU A 497 24.87 14.15 -9.15
CA LEU A 497 25.52 12.93 -9.60
C LEU A 497 25.77 13.03 -11.11
N TYR A 498 27.04 13.06 -11.51
CA TYR A 498 27.41 13.00 -12.91
C TYR A 498 27.47 11.55 -13.40
N LEU A 499 26.71 11.23 -14.46
CA LEU A 499 26.60 9.89 -15.00
C LEU A 499 27.83 9.44 -15.81
N ASP A 500 28.68 10.37 -16.22
CA ASP A 500 29.95 10.11 -16.87
C ASP A 500 31.12 9.87 -15.92
N ASP A 501 30.88 9.98 -14.61
CA ASP A 501 31.88 9.65 -13.59
C ASP A 501 31.91 8.13 -13.38
N PRO A 502 33.08 7.45 -13.57
CA PRO A 502 33.21 6.01 -13.31
C PRO A 502 32.81 5.59 -11.89
N LYS A 503 32.92 6.51 -10.93
CA LYS A 503 32.53 6.29 -9.53
C LYS A 503 31.02 6.35 -9.30
N PHE A 504 30.28 6.90 -10.26
CA PHE A 504 28.81 7.01 -10.19
C PHE A 504 28.13 5.65 -9.89
N TYR A 505 28.64 4.57 -10.50
CA TYR A 505 28.10 3.23 -10.35
C TYR A 505 28.71 2.43 -9.20
N SER A 506 29.56 3.07 -8.36
CA SER A 506 30.13 2.41 -7.19
C SER A 506 29.20 2.52 -5.99
N ARG A 507 29.14 1.46 -5.18
CA ARG A 507 28.40 1.49 -3.90
C ARG A 507 28.93 2.59 -2.95
N GLU A 508 30.21 2.95 -3.10
CA GLU A 508 30.87 3.97 -2.27
C GLU A 508 30.36 5.39 -2.55
N LEU A 509 29.70 5.64 -3.69
CA LEU A 509 29.24 6.97 -4.03
C LEU A 509 28.31 7.55 -2.95
N PHE A 510 27.32 6.77 -2.51
CA PHE A 510 26.35 7.22 -1.50
C PHE A 510 26.96 7.35 -0.09
N ASP A 511 27.96 6.53 0.21
CA ASP A 511 28.69 6.63 1.47
C ASP A 511 29.48 7.93 1.62
N ARG A 512 29.74 8.64 0.52
CA ARG A 512 30.42 9.96 0.54
C ARG A 512 29.49 11.08 1.00
N PHE A 513 28.21 10.90 0.91
CA PHE A 513 27.20 11.90 1.27
C PHE A 513 26.68 11.73 2.69
N THR A 514 27.29 10.87 3.49
CA THR A 514 26.95 10.77 4.91
C THR A 514 27.40 12.00 5.67
N LEU A 515 26.73 12.35 6.75
CA LEU A 515 27.03 13.52 7.56
C LEU A 515 28.51 13.56 8.02
N GLU A 516 29.04 12.39 8.35
CA GLU A 516 30.42 12.24 8.87
C GLU A 516 31.49 12.46 7.79
N ARG A 517 31.13 12.35 6.52
CA ARG A 517 32.07 12.52 5.39
C ARG A 517 31.95 13.86 4.70
N LEU A 518 30.93 14.65 5.01
CA LEU A 518 30.83 16.01 4.51
C LEU A 518 31.89 16.89 5.15
N PRO A 519 32.50 17.82 4.40
CA PRO A 519 33.54 18.69 4.97
C PRO A 519 32.97 19.60 6.05
N ALA A 520 33.81 20.01 6.98
CA ALA A 520 33.56 21.13 7.89
C ALA A 520 34.59 22.23 7.63
N THR A 521 34.13 23.41 7.25
CA THR A 521 34.95 24.59 6.93
C THR A 521 34.38 25.82 7.65
N ASN A 522 35.05 26.97 7.50
CA ASN A 522 34.52 28.21 8.04
C ASN A 522 33.17 28.61 7.41
N ASP A 523 32.89 28.19 6.18
CA ASP A 523 31.69 28.55 5.42
C ASP A 523 30.66 27.42 5.33
N PHE A 524 31.03 26.21 5.73
CA PHE A 524 30.16 25.04 5.61
C PHE A 524 30.30 24.08 6.78
N GLN A 525 29.15 23.75 7.37
CA GLN A 525 28.98 22.63 8.28
C GLN A 525 27.56 22.10 8.15
N ALA A 526 27.44 20.85 7.75
CA ALA A 526 26.15 20.20 7.68
C ALA A 526 25.66 19.74 9.07
N LYS A 527 24.43 20.03 9.40
CA LYS A 527 23.73 19.44 10.55
C LYS A 527 22.37 18.90 10.11
N GLN A 528 21.87 17.87 10.82
CA GLN A 528 20.52 17.38 10.66
C GLN A 528 19.57 18.28 11.45
N LEU A 529 18.66 18.94 10.75
CA LEU A 529 17.64 19.79 11.37
C LEU A 529 16.24 19.26 11.04
N SER A 530 15.33 19.39 12.01
CA SER A 530 13.92 19.07 11.78
C SER A 530 13.27 20.16 10.95
N PHE A 531 12.27 19.76 10.16
CA PHE A 531 11.44 20.69 9.40
C PHE A 531 10.60 21.55 10.36
N GLY A 532 10.02 20.97 11.40
CA GLY A 532 9.19 21.66 12.39
C GLY A 532 8.01 22.43 11.80
N ASN A 533 7.66 22.13 10.55
CA ASN A 533 6.56 22.78 9.85
C ASN A 533 5.29 21.90 9.89
N ALA A 534 4.24 22.32 9.19
CA ALA A 534 2.98 21.59 9.11
C ALA A 534 3.07 20.12 8.60
N ALA A 535 4.21 19.71 8.02
CA ALA A 535 4.44 18.32 7.62
C ALA A 535 4.90 17.43 8.78
N ASP A 536 5.37 18.03 9.89
CA ASP A 536 5.72 17.34 11.12
C ASP A 536 4.55 17.49 12.10
N GLY A 537 4.15 16.41 12.72
CA GLY A 537 3.04 16.49 13.68
C GLY A 537 2.58 15.15 14.20
N THR A 538 1.60 15.22 15.05
CA THR A 538 0.91 14.06 15.59
C THR A 538 -0.59 14.17 15.33
N GLU A 539 -1.21 13.04 15.12
CA GLU A 539 -2.66 12.92 15.03
C GLU A 539 -3.13 11.90 16.08
N TRP A 540 -4.11 12.28 16.83
CA TRP A 540 -4.78 11.43 17.79
C TRP A 540 -6.26 11.34 17.44
N ARG A 541 -6.69 10.14 17.06
CA ARG A 541 -8.04 9.86 16.61
C ARG A 541 -8.73 8.88 17.53
N GLN A 542 -9.93 9.23 17.96
CA GLN A 542 -10.84 8.37 18.71
C GLN A 542 -12.08 8.09 17.85
N ALA A 543 -12.34 6.83 17.57
CA ALA A 543 -13.48 6.38 16.79
C ALA A 543 -14.37 5.45 17.61
N TYR A 544 -15.66 5.73 17.61
CA TYR A 544 -16.70 4.93 18.26
C TYR A 544 -17.68 4.46 17.20
N ALA A 545 -18.20 3.25 17.33
CA ALA A 545 -19.23 2.81 16.41
C ALA A 545 -20.22 1.85 17.07
N GLY A 546 -21.46 1.86 16.54
CA GLY A 546 -22.50 0.89 16.83
C GLY A 546 -23.13 0.40 15.55
N ALA A 547 -23.40 -0.89 15.42
CA ALA A 547 -24.08 -1.45 14.27
C ALA A 547 -25.11 -2.50 14.66
N ILE A 548 -26.19 -2.57 13.89
CA ILE A 548 -27.21 -3.62 13.98
C ILE A 548 -27.44 -4.16 12.58
N SER A 549 -27.42 -5.48 12.45
CA SER A 549 -27.75 -6.13 11.18
C SER A 549 -28.61 -7.39 11.38
N ALA A 550 -29.33 -7.75 10.35
CA ALA A 550 -30.16 -8.93 10.28
C ALA A 550 -29.87 -9.70 8.99
N SER A 551 -29.50 -10.98 9.13
CA SER A 551 -29.39 -11.91 8.01
C SER A 551 -30.59 -12.85 8.05
N GLY A 552 -31.43 -12.79 7.00
CA GLY A 552 -32.68 -13.52 6.90
C GLY A 552 -32.60 -14.70 5.93
N ASN A 553 -33.32 -15.78 6.26
CA ASN A 553 -33.52 -16.93 5.40
C ASN A 553 -35.02 -17.21 5.37
N TYR A 554 -35.63 -17.09 4.21
CA TYR A 554 -37.09 -17.21 4.02
C TYR A 554 -37.45 -18.34 3.05
N PHE A 555 -38.62 -18.88 3.23
CA PHE A 555 -39.21 -19.88 2.33
C PHE A 555 -38.29 -21.09 2.12
N LYS A 556 -37.74 -21.61 3.24
CA LYS A 556 -36.82 -22.77 3.23
C LYS A 556 -35.53 -22.51 2.42
N GLY A 557 -35.05 -21.29 2.41
CA GLY A 557 -33.79 -20.92 1.76
C GLY A 557 -33.92 -20.39 0.34
N ARG A 558 -35.15 -20.19 -0.17
CA ARG A 558 -35.34 -19.62 -1.51
C ARG A 558 -35.02 -18.13 -1.61
N LEU A 559 -35.20 -17.39 -0.52
CA LEU A 559 -34.84 -15.98 -0.46
C LEU A 559 -33.97 -15.74 0.78
N LEU A 560 -32.83 -15.04 0.58
CA LEU A 560 -31.91 -14.66 1.64
C LEU A 560 -31.82 -13.14 1.67
N SER A 561 -31.66 -12.53 2.84
CA SER A 561 -31.49 -11.09 2.99
C SER A 561 -30.33 -10.75 3.90
N LEU A 562 -29.75 -9.59 3.66
CA LEU A 562 -28.84 -8.91 4.55
C LEU A 562 -29.28 -7.45 4.67
N LEU A 563 -29.66 -7.04 5.87
CA LEU A 563 -30.04 -5.67 6.17
C LEU A 563 -29.18 -5.17 7.32
N GLY A 564 -28.73 -3.93 7.28
CA GLY A 564 -27.93 -3.40 8.36
C GLY A 564 -27.83 -1.89 8.34
N VAL A 565 -27.61 -1.34 9.53
CA VAL A 565 -27.33 0.08 9.79
C VAL A 565 -26.17 0.17 10.76
N ARG A 566 -25.32 1.17 10.54
CA ARG A 566 -24.17 1.46 11.37
C ARG A 566 -24.06 2.96 11.60
N TRP A 567 -23.68 3.33 12.81
CA TRP A 567 -23.40 4.69 13.23
C TRP A 567 -21.95 4.79 13.65
N ASP A 568 -21.25 5.80 13.16
CA ASP A 568 -19.83 6.04 13.44
C ASP A 568 -19.64 7.49 13.91
N TRP A 569 -18.88 7.66 14.97
CA TRP A 569 -18.43 8.92 15.52
C TRP A 569 -16.92 8.97 15.52
N ASN A 570 -16.37 10.10 15.12
CA ASN A 570 -14.92 10.31 15.11
C ASN A 570 -14.57 11.64 15.76
N ARG A 571 -13.57 11.60 16.62
CA ARG A 571 -12.92 12.78 17.17
C ARG A 571 -11.46 12.74 16.84
N THR A 572 -10.96 13.76 16.14
CA THR A 572 -9.55 13.87 15.75
C THR A 572 -8.96 15.11 16.38
N HIS A 573 -7.83 14.96 17.07
CA HIS A 573 -6.95 16.03 17.50
C HIS A 573 -5.69 15.97 16.65
N GLU A 574 -5.30 17.10 16.11
CA GLU A 574 -4.12 17.22 15.26
C GLU A 574 -3.21 18.30 15.82
N TYR A 575 -1.94 17.94 16.01
CA TYR A 575 -0.90 18.86 16.43
C TYR A 575 0.07 19.05 15.27
N ARG A 576 0.22 20.27 14.80
CA ARG A 576 1.08 20.64 13.68
C ARG A 576 2.21 21.55 14.13
N GLY A 577 3.40 21.35 13.54
CA GLY A 577 4.52 22.26 13.75
C GLY A 577 4.21 23.64 13.20
N THR A 578 4.50 24.68 13.99
CA THR A 578 4.22 26.08 13.65
C THR A 578 5.37 26.78 12.97
N ARG A 579 6.54 26.13 12.86
CA ARG A 579 7.70 26.76 12.27
C ARG A 579 7.45 27.10 10.81
N THR A 580 7.48 28.39 10.53
CA THR A 580 7.97 28.85 9.23
C THR A 580 9.45 28.52 9.20
N PHE A 581 9.92 27.87 8.09
CA PHE A 581 11.32 27.59 7.86
C PHE A 581 12.17 28.76 8.29
N GLY A 582 12.97 28.61 9.35
CA GLY A 582 13.77 29.73 9.73
C GLY A 582 14.43 29.70 11.11
N ALA A 583 14.00 28.91 12.05
CA ALA A 583 14.63 28.84 13.34
C ALA A 583 15.51 27.59 13.46
N TYR A 584 16.83 27.79 13.52
CA TYR A 584 17.78 26.73 13.82
C TYR A 584 17.53 26.21 15.24
N ARG A 585 17.15 24.95 15.37
CA ARG A 585 17.17 24.20 16.62
C ARG A 585 17.49 22.74 16.35
N GLU A 586 18.43 22.20 17.12
CA GLU A 586 18.68 20.78 17.18
C GLU A 586 17.47 20.10 17.86
N ASP A 587 16.92 19.09 17.18
CA ASP A 587 16.01 18.10 17.72
C ASP A 587 14.83 18.52 18.60
N ILE A 588 13.71 18.85 17.95
CA ILE A 588 12.41 18.86 18.62
C ILE A 588 11.55 17.76 18.01
N PRO A 589 11.48 16.61 18.68
CA PRO A 589 10.55 15.56 18.23
C PRO A 589 9.09 16.02 18.39
N PRO A 590 8.17 15.51 17.57
CA PRO A 590 6.75 15.74 17.79
C PRO A 590 6.33 15.20 19.16
N PRO A 591 5.30 15.79 19.80
CA PRO A 591 4.85 15.38 21.11
C PRO A 591 4.47 13.91 21.13
N SER A 592 4.90 13.17 22.13
CA SER A 592 4.43 11.83 22.42
C SER A 592 3.02 11.90 23.05
N ARG A 593 2.32 10.77 23.09
CA ARG A 593 1.01 10.66 23.76
C ARG A 593 1.02 11.10 25.24
N ALA A 594 2.19 11.05 25.88
CA ALA A 594 2.35 11.31 27.30
C ALA A 594 2.92 12.69 27.63
N ASP A 595 3.44 13.42 26.64
CA ASP A 595 4.19 14.66 26.89
C ASP A 595 3.32 15.89 26.67
N ALA A 596 3.47 16.89 27.56
CA ALA A 596 2.96 18.22 27.28
C ALA A 596 3.56 18.74 25.97
N MET A 597 2.74 19.36 25.14
CA MET A 597 3.19 19.90 23.86
C MET A 597 4.32 20.89 24.05
N PRO A 598 5.43 20.72 23.34
CA PRO A 598 6.42 21.78 23.21
C PRO A 598 5.74 23.00 22.56
N GLY A 599 6.04 24.21 23.02
CA GLY A 599 5.41 25.46 22.52
C GLY A 599 5.60 25.75 21.02
N GLU A 600 6.12 24.81 20.28
CA GLU A 600 6.35 24.87 18.81
C GLU A 600 5.33 24.10 17.99
N TYR A 601 4.38 23.43 18.66
CA TYR A 601 3.26 22.75 18.02
C TYR A 601 1.97 23.43 18.46
N VAL A 602 1.03 23.55 17.51
CA VAL A 602 -0.31 24.10 17.77
C VAL A 602 -1.32 22.99 17.56
N GLU A 603 -2.28 22.91 18.47
CA GLU A 603 -3.45 22.08 18.30
C GLU A 603 -4.41 22.74 17.31
N ASN A 604 -4.74 22.07 16.24
CA ASN A 604 -5.83 22.44 15.38
C ASN A 604 -7.16 22.19 16.12
N PRO A 605 -8.22 22.99 15.86
CA PRO A 605 -9.53 22.72 16.44
C PRO A 605 -9.93 21.27 16.25
N ALA A 606 -10.36 20.61 17.34
CA ALA A 606 -10.75 19.22 17.30
C ALA A 606 -11.87 19.00 16.28
N LEU A 607 -11.68 18.02 15.40
CA LEU A 607 -12.65 17.68 14.37
C LEU A 607 -13.59 16.60 14.90
N HIS A 608 -14.89 16.91 14.95
CA HIS A 608 -15.94 15.97 15.32
C HIS A 608 -16.77 15.63 14.11
N LEU A 609 -16.80 14.36 13.74
CA LEU A 609 -17.53 13.87 12.58
C LEU A 609 -18.46 12.73 12.97
N PHE A 610 -19.61 12.68 12.31
CA PHE A 610 -20.61 11.63 12.46
C PHE A 610 -21.04 11.13 11.09
N ASN A 611 -21.26 9.83 10.96
CA ASN A 611 -21.79 9.22 9.74
C ASN A 611 -22.71 8.05 10.06
N THR A 612 -23.72 7.84 9.21
CA THR A 612 -24.59 6.66 9.23
C THR A 612 -24.47 5.92 7.92
N SER A 613 -24.29 4.62 7.99
CA SER A 613 -24.15 3.74 6.81
C SER A 613 -25.22 2.66 6.78
N TYR A 614 -25.73 2.35 5.59
CA TYR A 614 -26.79 1.38 5.34
C TYR A 614 -26.32 0.27 4.40
N THR A 615 -26.81 -0.93 4.59
CA THR A 615 -26.66 -2.03 3.66
C THR A 615 -27.96 -2.79 3.51
N ALA A 616 -28.40 -3.02 2.27
CA ALA A 616 -29.55 -3.82 1.95
C ALA A 616 -29.22 -4.74 0.77
N GLY A 617 -29.24 -6.04 1.01
CA GLY A 617 -28.94 -7.04 0.01
C GLY A 617 -29.94 -8.20 0.04
N LEU A 618 -30.22 -8.73 -1.13
CA LEU A 618 -31.11 -9.89 -1.36
C LEU A 618 -30.39 -10.91 -2.24
N THR A 619 -30.56 -12.18 -1.93
CA THR A 619 -30.15 -13.29 -2.78
C THR A 619 -31.36 -14.20 -3.03
N TYR A 620 -31.72 -14.41 -4.28
CA TYR A 620 -32.74 -15.34 -4.73
C TYR A 620 -32.09 -16.63 -5.23
N VAL A 621 -32.41 -17.73 -4.60
CA VAL A 621 -31.95 -19.07 -5.00
C VAL A 621 -32.80 -19.54 -6.18
N LEU A 622 -32.31 -19.35 -7.40
CA LEU A 622 -33.00 -19.73 -8.65
C LEU A 622 -33.08 -21.26 -8.77
N THR A 623 -31.93 -21.91 -8.59
CA THR A 623 -31.76 -23.35 -8.48
C THR A 623 -30.84 -23.69 -7.30
N PRO A 624 -30.71 -24.94 -6.85
CA PRO A 624 -29.75 -25.31 -5.81
C PRO A 624 -28.30 -24.87 -6.11
N ASP A 625 -27.99 -24.73 -7.42
CA ASP A 625 -26.63 -24.44 -7.88
C ASP A 625 -26.44 -22.99 -8.35
N ILE A 626 -27.51 -22.21 -8.54
CA ILE A 626 -27.45 -20.85 -9.10
C ILE A 626 -28.25 -19.88 -8.24
N ASN A 627 -27.58 -18.82 -7.80
CA ASN A 627 -28.17 -17.72 -7.06
C ASN A 627 -28.04 -16.42 -7.87
N ILE A 628 -29.07 -15.57 -7.80
CA ILE A 628 -29.05 -14.21 -8.29
C ILE A 628 -29.07 -13.29 -7.06
N TYR A 629 -28.23 -12.27 -7.02
CA TYR A 629 -28.21 -11.34 -5.91
C TYR A 629 -28.25 -9.88 -6.38
N GLY A 630 -28.73 -9.02 -5.51
CA GLY A 630 -28.62 -7.58 -5.65
C GLY A 630 -28.27 -6.96 -4.29
N VAL A 631 -27.46 -5.92 -4.31
CA VAL A 631 -27.07 -5.17 -3.12
C VAL A 631 -27.02 -3.67 -3.39
N TYR A 632 -27.51 -2.93 -2.41
CA TYR A 632 -27.30 -1.52 -2.21
C TYR A 632 -26.55 -1.34 -0.89
N SER A 633 -25.41 -0.69 -0.94
CA SER A 633 -24.63 -0.40 0.28
C SER A 633 -23.91 0.92 0.15
N ASP A 634 -23.80 1.63 1.25
CA ASP A 634 -22.97 2.81 1.34
C ASP A 634 -21.73 2.58 2.21
N SER A 635 -20.77 3.45 2.06
CA SER A 635 -19.57 3.48 2.88
C SER A 635 -18.98 4.88 2.91
N PHE A 636 -18.10 5.10 3.86
CA PHE A 636 -17.46 6.38 4.05
C PHE A 636 -16.03 6.20 4.56
N ARG A 637 -15.24 7.25 4.40
CA ARG A 637 -13.92 7.38 5.02
C ARG A 637 -13.74 8.77 5.60
N TRP A 638 -13.22 8.84 6.82
CA TRP A 638 -12.85 10.11 7.44
C TRP A 638 -11.67 10.76 6.71
N GLN A 639 -11.73 12.08 6.57
CA GLN A 639 -10.65 12.92 6.05
C GLN A 639 -10.63 14.25 6.77
N ASP A 640 -9.44 14.83 6.84
CA ASP A 640 -9.15 16.14 7.44
C ASP A 640 -8.82 17.21 6.40
N ALA A 641 -8.88 16.85 5.11
CA ALA A 641 -8.58 17.75 4.01
C ALA A 641 -9.50 18.98 3.99
N ARG A 642 -8.96 20.09 3.50
CA ARG A 642 -9.67 21.35 3.32
C ARG A 642 -9.61 21.79 1.87
N THR A 643 -10.65 22.50 1.42
CA THR A 643 -10.63 23.20 0.15
C THR A 643 -9.70 24.41 0.22
N PHE A 644 -9.34 24.98 -0.94
CA PHE A 644 -8.51 26.17 -1.00
C PHE A 644 -9.15 27.34 -0.23
N ASP A 645 -10.49 27.42 -0.14
CA ASP A 645 -11.27 28.41 0.63
C ASP A 645 -11.52 27.98 2.08
N GLN A 646 -10.68 27.12 2.64
CA GLN A 646 -10.61 26.66 4.04
C GLN A 646 -11.82 25.84 4.55
N LYS A 647 -12.76 25.47 3.71
CA LYS A 647 -13.84 24.58 4.11
C LYS A 647 -13.33 23.18 4.36
N ILE A 648 -13.70 22.60 5.49
CA ILE A 648 -13.38 21.20 5.82
C ILE A 648 -14.18 20.29 4.88
N PHE A 649 -13.51 19.31 4.29
CA PHE A 649 -14.19 18.25 3.57
C PHE A 649 -15.01 17.40 4.54
N GLY A 650 -16.23 17.06 4.15
CA GLY A 650 -16.97 15.99 4.79
C GLY A 650 -16.26 14.64 4.57
N PRO A 651 -16.70 13.57 5.22
CA PRO A 651 -16.18 12.26 4.92
C PRO A 651 -16.34 11.94 3.43
N ILE A 652 -15.35 11.26 2.84
CA ILE A 652 -15.55 10.65 1.53
C ILE A 652 -16.71 9.67 1.70
N SER A 653 -17.79 9.87 1.01
CA SER A 653 -18.96 9.01 1.05
C SER A 653 -19.21 8.38 -0.31
N GLY A 654 -19.81 7.19 -0.35
CA GLY A 654 -20.19 6.60 -1.62
C GLY A 654 -21.15 5.46 -1.51
N VAL A 655 -21.82 5.22 -2.61
CA VAL A 655 -22.88 4.21 -2.76
C VAL A 655 -22.45 3.19 -3.79
N THR A 656 -22.59 1.93 -3.44
CA THR A 656 -22.48 0.78 -4.36
C THR A 656 -23.84 0.20 -4.68
N LYS A 657 -24.12 0.05 -5.97
CA LYS A 657 -25.25 -0.72 -6.49
C LYS A 657 -24.67 -1.86 -7.30
N GLU A 658 -25.06 -3.07 -6.99
CA GLU A 658 -24.54 -4.25 -7.68
C GLU A 658 -25.64 -5.29 -7.85
N ILE A 659 -25.64 -5.94 -9.01
CA ILE A 659 -26.43 -7.14 -9.32
C ILE A 659 -25.48 -8.21 -9.83
N GLY A 660 -25.73 -9.48 -9.46
CA GLY A 660 -24.85 -10.53 -9.94
C GLY A 660 -25.45 -11.93 -9.84
N ILE A 661 -24.66 -12.85 -10.37
CA ILE A 661 -24.97 -14.29 -10.40
C ILE A 661 -23.84 -15.04 -9.73
N LYS A 662 -24.17 -15.98 -8.86
CA LYS A 662 -23.24 -16.94 -8.26
C LYS A 662 -23.70 -18.35 -8.58
N GLY A 663 -22.77 -19.18 -9.02
CA GLY A 663 -23.04 -20.55 -9.38
C GLY A 663 -22.04 -21.54 -8.79
N ALA A 664 -22.51 -22.76 -8.47
CA ALA A 664 -21.69 -23.88 -8.05
C ALA A 664 -22.23 -25.15 -8.78
N LEU A 665 -21.81 -25.29 -10.04
CA LEU A 665 -22.36 -26.25 -11.00
C LEU A 665 -21.57 -27.56 -11.00
N PHE A 666 -22.21 -28.65 -11.46
CA PHE A 666 -21.58 -29.96 -11.65
C PHE A 666 -20.90 -30.48 -10.37
N ASP A 667 -21.61 -30.52 -9.25
CA ASP A 667 -21.08 -30.94 -7.93
C ASP A 667 -19.85 -30.09 -7.50
N ASN A 668 -19.95 -28.77 -7.65
CA ASN A 668 -18.89 -27.81 -7.36
C ASN A 668 -17.63 -27.94 -8.22
N ARG A 669 -17.73 -28.61 -9.39
CA ARG A 669 -16.62 -28.65 -10.35
C ARG A 669 -16.44 -27.33 -11.10
N LEU A 670 -17.48 -26.51 -11.21
CA LEU A 670 -17.43 -25.18 -11.78
C LEU A 670 -18.08 -24.19 -10.80
N THR A 671 -17.31 -23.28 -10.27
CA THR A 671 -17.83 -22.12 -9.53
C THR A 671 -17.69 -20.87 -10.37
N LEU A 672 -18.76 -20.06 -10.35
CA LEU A 672 -18.89 -18.82 -11.11
C LEU A 672 -19.33 -17.70 -10.17
N THR A 673 -18.70 -16.55 -10.27
CA THR A 673 -19.20 -15.28 -9.73
C THR A 673 -19.09 -14.22 -10.81
N LEU A 674 -20.23 -13.62 -11.16
CA LEU A 674 -20.33 -12.46 -12.05
C LEU A 674 -21.09 -11.35 -11.33
N GLY A 675 -20.49 -10.20 -11.18
CA GLY A 675 -21.11 -8.99 -10.63
C GLY A 675 -21.01 -7.84 -11.61
N VAL A 676 -22.12 -7.13 -11.82
CA VAL A 676 -22.17 -5.84 -12.56
C VAL A 676 -22.43 -4.76 -11.52
N PHE A 677 -21.62 -3.71 -11.53
CA PHE A 677 -21.62 -2.71 -10.47
C PHE A 677 -21.62 -1.28 -11.00
N GLN A 678 -22.12 -0.39 -10.14
CA GLN A 678 -21.89 1.04 -10.19
C GLN A 678 -21.54 1.51 -8.78
N ILE A 679 -20.46 2.28 -8.66
CA ILE A 679 -20.01 2.93 -7.42
C ILE A 679 -19.91 4.42 -7.70
N ASP A 680 -20.66 5.21 -6.93
CA ASP A 680 -20.60 6.66 -6.98
C ASP A 680 -20.06 7.17 -5.64
N ARG A 681 -19.02 8.00 -5.66
CA ARG A 681 -18.46 8.61 -4.44
C ARG A 681 -18.38 10.13 -4.56
N ALA A 682 -18.52 10.78 -3.41
CA ALA A 682 -18.48 12.23 -3.26
C ALA A 682 -17.46 12.65 -2.21
N ASN A 683 -17.17 13.93 -2.16
CA ASN A 683 -16.21 14.56 -1.26
C ASN A 683 -14.78 14.01 -1.43
N VAL A 684 -14.42 13.53 -2.63
CA VAL A 684 -13.06 13.07 -2.91
C VAL A 684 -12.17 14.27 -3.13
N GLU A 685 -11.00 14.27 -2.50
CA GLU A 685 -9.99 15.30 -2.72
C GLU A 685 -9.49 15.24 -4.17
N PHE A 686 -9.65 16.34 -4.89
CA PHE A 686 -9.06 16.54 -6.20
C PHE A 686 -8.02 17.65 -6.11
N ARG A 687 -6.78 17.29 -6.36
CA ARG A 687 -5.68 18.23 -6.37
C ARG A 687 -5.44 18.72 -7.79
N TRP A 688 -5.76 19.95 -8.04
CA TRP A 688 -5.45 20.62 -9.30
C TRP A 688 -4.03 21.21 -9.25
N ASN A 689 -3.35 21.27 -10.36
CA ASN A 689 -1.98 21.75 -10.40
C ASN A 689 -1.80 22.72 -11.59
N PRO A 690 -2.36 23.91 -11.53
CA PRO A 690 -2.16 24.91 -12.57
C PRO A 690 -0.68 25.32 -12.57
N SER A 691 -0.07 25.34 -13.74
CA SER A 691 1.35 25.67 -13.90
C SER A 691 1.67 27.13 -13.56
N ASN A 692 0.68 28.02 -13.69
CA ASN A 692 0.85 29.47 -13.62
C ASN A 692 -0.02 30.15 -12.55
N PHE A 693 -0.52 29.40 -11.56
CA PHE A 693 -1.43 29.94 -10.54
C PHE A 693 -0.99 29.51 -9.15
N SER A 694 -0.60 30.45 -8.31
CA SER A 694 -0.10 30.25 -6.95
C SER A 694 -1.18 30.52 -5.90
N ALA A 695 -0.86 30.27 -4.63
CA ALA A 695 -1.73 30.67 -3.51
C ALA A 695 -1.94 32.18 -3.45
N GLY A 696 -0.90 32.98 -3.74
CA GLY A 696 -1.01 34.44 -3.82
C GLY A 696 -1.98 34.90 -4.91
N ASP A 697 -1.92 34.27 -6.08
CA ASP A 697 -2.83 34.61 -7.20
C ASP A 697 -4.30 34.30 -6.82
N ILE A 698 -4.55 33.26 -6.01
CA ILE A 698 -5.90 33.00 -5.48
C ILE A 698 -6.32 34.07 -4.48
N GLU A 699 -5.42 34.46 -3.57
CA GLU A 699 -5.69 35.51 -2.59
C GLU A 699 -5.96 36.86 -3.28
N ASP A 700 -5.17 37.20 -4.29
CA ASP A 700 -5.38 38.40 -5.10
C ASP A 700 -6.72 38.33 -5.85
N LEU A 701 -7.07 37.19 -6.44
CA LEU A 701 -8.35 37.00 -7.14
C LEU A 701 -9.57 37.20 -6.22
N VAL A 702 -9.47 36.76 -4.96
CA VAL A 702 -10.58 36.81 -4.00
C VAL A 702 -10.69 38.17 -3.32
N ASN A 703 -9.57 38.79 -2.95
CA ASN A 703 -9.53 40.06 -2.21
C ASN A 703 -9.62 41.25 -3.18
N PRO A 704 -10.45 42.26 -2.90
CA PRO A 704 -10.36 43.55 -3.59
C PRO A 704 -9.01 44.22 -3.36
N ASN A 705 -8.46 44.91 -4.37
CA ASN A 705 -7.21 45.65 -4.26
C ASN A 705 -7.21 46.75 -3.17
N SER A 706 -8.41 47.11 -2.66
CA SER A 706 -8.61 48.02 -1.53
C SER A 706 -8.35 47.41 -0.16
N ILE A 707 -8.15 46.08 -0.07
CA ILE A 707 -7.94 45.33 1.18
C ILE A 707 -6.50 44.83 1.19
N THR A 708 -5.78 45.09 2.26
CA THR A 708 -4.40 44.61 2.46
C THR A 708 -4.38 43.40 3.37
N ALA A 709 -3.29 42.64 3.31
CA ALA A 709 -3.07 41.42 4.11
C ALA A 709 -3.16 41.63 5.64
N SER A 710 -3.09 42.90 6.12
CA SER A 710 -3.31 43.29 7.54
C SER A 710 -4.77 43.45 7.92
N ASP A 711 -5.70 43.55 6.97
CA ASP A 711 -7.13 43.66 7.23
C ASP A 711 -7.67 42.30 7.74
N PRO A 712 -8.43 42.30 8.86
CA PRO A 712 -9.05 41.06 9.37
C PRO A 712 -10.03 40.38 8.40
N ARG A 713 -10.54 41.11 7.39
CA ARG A 713 -11.43 40.60 6.34
C ARG A 713 -10.69 39.99 5.17
N TYR A 714 -9.35 40.13 5.14
CA TYR A 714 -8.54 39.62 4.05
C TYR A 714 -8.68 38.09 3.98
N PHE A 715 -9.14 37.59 2.84
CA PHE A 715 -9.22 36.17 2.56
C PHE A 715 -7.79 35.59 2.41
N ARG A 716 -7.50 34.56 3.19
CA ARG A 716 -6.26 33.79 3.07
C ARG A 716 -6.57 32.38 2.61
N THR A 717 -5.85 31.91 1.64
CA THR A 717 -5.91 30.52 1.26
C THR A 717 -5.43 29.62 2.41
N TRP A 718 -5.85 28.36 2.40
CA TRP A 718 -5.26 27.37 3.29
C TRP A 718 -3.81 27.09 2.87
N ASN A 719 -2.87 27.61 3.63
CA ASN A 719 -1.43 27.65 3.29
C ASN A 719 -0.66 26.40 3.73
N ASP A 720 -1.35 25.32 4.09
CA ASP A 720 -0.67 24.03 4.32
C ASP A 720 -0.16 23.48 2.99
N VAL A 721 1.00 22.84 3.02
CA VAL A 721 1.75 22.37 1.84
C VAL A 721 0.81 21.70 0.83
N ASN A 722 0.42 22.45 -0.20
CA ASN A 722 -0.44 22.06 -1.32
C ASN A 722 -1.97 22.02 -1.10
N GLN A 723 -2.54 22.39 0.04
CA GLN A 723 -4.00 22.35 0.22
C GLN A 723 -4.70 23.51 -0.47
N TYR A 724 -4.03 24.61 -0.76
CA TYR A 724 -4.59 25.68 -1.59
C TYR A 724 -5.00 25.22 -3.01
N ARG A 725 -4.58 24.02 -3.40
CA ARG A 725 -4.90 23.40 -4.69
C ARG A 725 -6.01 22.37 -4.62
N ASN A 726 -6.68 22.22 -3.49
CA ASN A 726 -7.68 21.18 -3.32
C ASN A 726 -9.08 21.71 -3.59
N VAL A 727 -9.80 20.97 -4.41
CA VAL A 727 -11.24 21.12 -4.61
C VAL A 727 -11.92 19.77 -4.36
N LEU A 728 -13.22 19.80 -4.09
CA LEU A 728 -14.02 18.59 -4.01
C LEU A 728 -14.20 17.97 -5.38
N SER A 729 -14.34 16.66 -5.43
CA SER A 729 -14.73 15.94 -6.64
C SER A 729 -15.74 14.84 -6.34
N THR A 730 -16.47 14.46 -7.37
CA THR A 730 -17.24 13.23 -7.42
C THR A 730 -16.53 12.24 -8.33
N GLU A 731 -16.60 10.95 -7.99
CA GLU A 731 -16.07 9.89 -8.83
C GLU A 731 -17.15 8.82 -9.05
N SER A 732 -17.21 8.29 -10.25
CA SER A 732 -18.10 7.19 -10.63
C SER A 732 -17.29 6.08 -11.27
N SER A 733 -17.49 4.84 -10.79
CA SER A 733 -16.90 3.64 -11.37
C SER A 733 -18.00 2.67 -11.76
N LYS A 734 -18.00 2.22 -13.03
CA LYS A 734 -18.96 1.27 -13.58
C LYS A 734 -18.24 0.12 -14.27
N GLY A 735 -18.76 -1.08 -14.13
CA GLY A 735 -18.13 -2.22 -14.78
C GLY A 735 -18.67 -3.56 -14.31
N PHE A 736 -17.86 -4.58 -14.52
CA PHE A 736 -18.16 -5.94 -14.09
C PHE A 736 -16.92 -6.69 -13.62
N ASP A 737 -17.15 -7.69 -12.79
CA ASP A 737 -16.15 -8.65 -12.30
C ASP A 737 -16.62 -10.07 -12.59
N LEU A 738 -15.80 -10.86 -13.27
CA LEU A 738 -16.01 -12.28 -13.50
C LEU A 738 -14.90 -13.09 -12.84
N THR A 739 -15.27 -14.08 -12.06
CA THR A 739 -14.35 -15.08 -11.49
C THR A 739 -14.89 -16.48 -11.76
N LEU A 740 -14.08 -17.33 -12.38
CA LEU A 740 -14.36 -18.74 -12.68
C LEU A 740 -13.30 -19.62 -12.01
N LEU A 741 -13.73 -20.68 -11.36
CA LEU A 741 -12.87 -21.76 -10.90
C LEU A 741 -13.45 -23.09 -11.38
N ALA A 742 -12.69 -23.87 -12.16
CA ALA A 742 -13.15 -25.09 -12.79
C ALA A 742 -12.23 -26.28 -12.52
N ARG A 743 -12.82 -27.46 -12.34
CA ARG A 743 -12.16 -28.77 -12.25
C ARG A 743 -12.79 -29.71 -13.27
N PRO A 744 -12.56 -29.48 -14.59
CA PRO A 744 -13.26 -30.19 -15.65
C PRO A 744 -12.98 -31.70 -15.71
N ALA A 745 -11.75 -32.09 -15.28
CA ALA A 745 -11.32 -33.48 -15.25
C ALA A 745 -10.46 -33.76 -14.00
N LYS A 746 -10.23 -35.02 -13.71
CA LYS A 746 -9.31 -35.42 -12.63
C LYS A 746 -7.91 -34.84 -12.89
N GLY A 747 -7.35 -34.21 -11.86
CA GLY A 747 -6.03 -33.57 -11.93
C GLY A 747 -6.00 -32.20 -12.61
N VAL A 748 -7.04 -31.76 -13.32
CA VAL A 748 -7.08 -30.43 -13.97
C VAL A 748 -7.76 -29.42 -13.05
N GLN A 749 -7.09 -28.29 -12.82
CA GLN A 749 -7.65 -27.16 -12.09
C GLN A 749 -7.38 -25.87 -12.88
N LEU A 750 -8.44 -25.10 -13.12
CA LEU A 750 -8.42 -23.87 -13.89
C LEU A 750 -9.00 -22.74 -13.05
N ARG A 751 -8.39 -21.57 -13.07
CA ARG A 751 -8.97 -20.33 -12.58
C ARG A 751 -8.86 -19.27 -13.64
N PHE A 752 -9.91 -18.49 -13.80
CA PHE A 752 -9.93 -17.37 -14.74
C PHE A 752 -10.65 -16.18 -14.09
N THR A 753 -10.08 -14.99 -14.22
CA THR A 753 -10.72 -13.74 -13.86
C THR A 753 -10.70 -12.80 -15.04
N PHE A 754 -11.79 -12.06 -15.21
CA PHE A 754 -11.89 -11.02 -16.25
C PHE A 754 -12.69 -9.87 -15.69
N ALA A 755 -12.22 -8.65 -15.89
CA ALA A 755 -12.84 -7.50 -15.29
C ALA A 755 -12.72 -6.25 -16.15
N HIS A 756 -13.72 -5.40 -16.02
CA HIS A 756 -13.76 -4.07 -16.61
C HIS A 756 -14.18 -3.05 -15.57
N SER A 757 -13.53 -1.88 -15.59
CA SER A 757 -13.96 -0.71 -14.82
C SER A 757 -13.71 0.57 -15.60
N ASP A 758 -14.77 1.34 -15.81
CA ASP A 758 -14.71 2.68 -16.37
C ASP A 758 -14.89 3.68 -15.23
N VAL A 759 -13.87 4.51 -15.00
CA VAL A 759 -13.84 5.47 -13.90
C VAL A 759 -13.79 6.89 -14.44
N THR A 760 -14.66 7.73 -13.87
CA THR A 760 -14.75 9.15 -14.22
C THR A 760 -14.65 9.99 -12.96
N THR A 761 -13.82 11.01 -12.97
CA THR A 761 -13.68 12.01 -11.90
C THR A 761 -14.21 13.35 -12.39
N ARG A 762 -15.03 14.03 -11.58
CA ARG A 762 -15.58 15.36 -11.86
C ARG A 762 -15.25 16.29 -10.72
N PRO A 763 -14.23 17.14 -10.89
CA PRO A 763 -13.89 18.17 -9.91
C PRO A 763 -14.99 19.26 -9.83
N ASP A 764 -15.19 19.82 -8.66
CA ASP A 764 -16.11 20.94 -8.42
C ASP A 764 -15.33 22.25 -8.28
N PHE A 765 -15.34 23.05 -9.31
CA PHE A 765 -14.72 24.37 -9.36
C PHE A 765 -15.74 25.50 -9.12
N SER A 766 -16.93 25.22 -8.65
CA SER A 766 -18.00 26.21 -8.48
C SER A 766 -17.58 27.40 -7.59
N ALA A 767 -16.87 27.11 -6.50
CA ALA A 767 -16.36 28.15 -5.61
C ALA A 767 -15.32 29.04 -6.31
N PHE A 768 -14.36 28.42 -7.03
CA PHE A 768 -13.35 29.17 -7.78
C PHE A 768 -13.99 30.01 -8.90
N ARG A 769 -14.97 29.48 -9.61
CA ARG A 769 -15.75 30.21 -10.63
C ARG A 769 -16.45 31.42 -10.04
N ALA A 770 -17.08 31.28 -8.85
CA ALA A 770 -17.73 32.40 -8.18
C ALA A 770 -16.75 33.53 -7.81
N TYR A 771 -15.54 33.19 -7.36
CA TYR A 771 -14.49 34.18 -7.09
C TYR A 771 -14.00 34.86 -8.37
N TYR A 772 -13.79 34.10 -9.44
CA TYR A 772 -13.44 34.65 -10.74
C TYR A 772 -14.50 35.63 -11.26
N GLU A 773 -15.78 35.27 -11.24
CA GLU A 773 -16.87 36.13 -11.69
C GLU A 773 -16.99 37.41 -10.83
N ALA A 774 -16.74 37.27 -9.52
CA ALA A 774 -16.73 38.44 -8.61
C ALA A 774 -15.54 39.36 -8.93
N ALA A 775 -14.33 38.82 -9.22
CA ALA A 775 -13.17 39.62 -9.61
C ALA A 775 -13.39 40.35 -10.94
N VAL A 776 -13.91 39.65 -11.96
CA VAL A 776 -14.27 40.26 -13.24
C VAL A 776 -15.27 41.40 -13.08
N LYS A 777 -16.29 41.20 -12.19
CA LYS A 777 -17.28 42.23 -11.89
C LYS A 777 -16.70 43.44 -11.14
N ARG A 778 -15.70 43.21 -10.27
CA ARG A 778 -15.01 44.30 -9.58
C ARG A 778 -14.18 45.13 -10.55
N GLY A 779 -13.49 44.50 -11.51
CA GLY A 779 -12.70 45.16 -12.54
C GLY A 779 -11.44 45.85 -12.01
N ASP A 780 -10.99 45.51 -10.81
CA ASP A 780 -9.81 46.08 -10.15
C ASP A 780 -8.56 45.21 -10.27
N GLU A 781 -8.69 43.98 -10.83
CA GLU A 781 -7.63 43.05 -10.95
C GLU A 781 -6.78 43.21 -12.22
N ALA A 782 -5.50 42.74 -12.16
CA ALA A 782 -4.62 42.74 -13.31
C ALA A 782 -5.19 41.87 -14.46
N PRO A 783 -5.21 42.35 -15.72
CA PRO A 783 -5.74 41.56 -16.83
C PRO A 783 -5.08 40.20 -17.01
N ALA A 784 -3.79 40.06 -16.65
CA ALA A 784 -3.06 38.78 -16.70
C ALA A 784 -3.63 37.79 -15.68
N LEU A 785 -3.91 38.21 -14.46
CA LEU A 785 -4.50 37.37 -13.40
C LEU A 785 -5.87 36.82 -13.83
N ILE A 786 -6.70 37.69 -14.41
CA ILE A 786 -8.02 37.30 -14.93
C ILE A 786 -7.90 36.29 -16.09
N ALA A 787 -6.93 36.49 -16.99
CA ALA A 787 -6.67 35.57 -18.10
C ALA A 787 -6.20 34.21 -17.60
N ASP A 788 -5.25 34.17 -16.66
CA ASP A 788 -4.75 32.93 -16.06
C ASP A 788 -5.85 32.18 -15.28
N ALA A 789 -6.68 32.91 -14.52
CA ALA A 789 -7.82 32.32 -13.82
C ALA A 789 -8.87 31.74 -14.78
N LYS A 790 -9.09 32.43 -15.93
CA LYS A 790 -9.97 31.89 -16.97
C LYS A 790 -9.40 30.62 -17.60
N GLU A 791 -8.11 30.58 -17.89
CA GLU A 791 -7.45 29.37 -18.42
C GLU A 791 -7.60 28.19 -17.45
N VAL A 792 -7.46 28.43 -16.15
CA VAL A 792 -7.72 27.43 -15.10
C VAL A 792 -9.14 26.90 -15.20
N LEU A 793 -10.14 27.75 -15.28
CA LEU A 793 -11.53 27.34 -15.41
C LEU A 793 -11.83 26.58 -16.69
N ASP A 794 -11.33 27.10 -17.82
CA ASP A 794 -11.51 26.45 -19.12
C ASP A 794 -10.86 25.06 -19.18
N SER A 795 -9.75 24.86 -18.44
CA SER A 795 -9.06 23.57 -18.35
C SER A 795 -9.68 22.62 -17.32
N SER A 796 -10.54 23.11 -16.41
CA SER A 796 -11.08 22.37 -15.26
C SER A 796 -12.51 21.84 -15.47
N ASP A 797 -13.22 22.30 -16.48
CA ASP A 797 -14.61 21.87 -16.78
C ASP A 797 -14.72 20.44 -17.34
N TYR A 798 -13.61 19.70 -17.38
CA TYR A 798 -13.60 18.36 -17.96
C TYR A 798 -13.82 17.28 -16.91
N SER A 799 -14.69 16.32 -17.23
CA SER A 799 -14.62 14.98 -16.62
C SER A 799 -13.26 14.40 -16.94
N THR A 800 -12.50 14.08 -15.90
CA THR A 800 -11.16 13.50 -16.05
C THR A 800 -11.20 11.99 -15.79
N LYS A 801 -10.35 11.25 -16.50
CA LYS A 801 -10.09 9.86 -16.18
C LYS A 801 -9.01 9.82 -15.10
N PRO A 802 -9.11 8.95 -14.08
CA PRO A 802 -8.05 8.80 -13.11
C PRO A 802 -6.77 8.25 -13.75
N THR A 803 -5.64 8.68 -13.21
CA THR A 803 -4.32 8.27 -13.71
C THR A 803 -3.73 7.10 -12.92
N GLY A 804 -2.82 6.37 -13.55
CA GLY A 804 -2.03 5.31 -12.94
C GLY A 804 -2.59 3.90 -13.16
N ALA A 805 -1.75 2.91 -12.92
CA ALA A 805 -2.01 1.50 -13.24
C ALA A 805 -3.28 0.91 -12.58
N ARG A 806 -3.75 1.50 -11.47
CA ARG A 806 -4.99 1.11 -10.80
C ARG A 806 -6.25 1.33 -11.66
N ALA A 807 -6.19 2.32 -12.54
CA ALA A 807 -7.30 2.75 -13.38
C ALA A 807 -7.25 2.14 -14.80
N ALA A 808 -6.45 1.09 -15.01
CA ALA A 808 -6.49 0.33 -16.25
C ALA A 808 -7.91 -0.23 -16.48
N PRO A 809 -8.55 0.05 -17.62
CA PRO A 809 -9.97 -0.26 -17.81
C PRO A 809 -10.25 -1.76 -17.86
N TRP A 810 -9.32 -2.56 -18.37
CA TRP A 810 -9.47 -4.00 -18.50
C TRP A 810 -8.37 -4.76 -17.78
N SER A 811 -8.73 -5.88 -17.18
CA SER A 811 -7.76 -6.81 -16.59
C SER A 811 -8.23 -8.25 -16.68
N ALA A 812 -7.27 -9.16 -16.81
CA ALA A 812 -7.52 -10.60 -16.82
C ALA A 812 -6.42 -11.33 -16.05
N SER A 813 -6.77 -12.47 -15.47
CA SER A 813 -5.78 -13.43 -14.99
C SER A 813 -6.25 -14.86 -15.24
N TRP A 814 -5.31 -15.76 -15.42
CA TRP A 814 -5.60 -17.17 -15.65
C TRP A 814 -4.58 -18.07 -14.95
N ILE A 815 -5.05 -19.23 -14.58
CA ILE A 815 -4.22 -20.29 -14.02
C ILE A 815 -4.70 -21.60 -14.62
N ALA A 816 -3.78 -22.39 -15.14
CA ALA A 816 -4.02 -23.75 -15.56
C ALA A 816 -3.02 -24.68 -14.86
N ASP A 817 -3.54 -25.67 -14.18
CA ASP A 817 -2.77 -26.58 -13.34
C ASP A 817 -3.18 -28.02 -13.64
N TYR A 818 -2.20 -28.92 -13.72
CA TYR A 818 -2.42 -30.34 -13.94
C TYR A 818 -1.60 -31.19 -12.98
N SER A 819 -2.28 -32.03 -12.22
CA SER A 819 -1.67 -33.04 -11.35
C SER A 819 -1.71 -34.41 -12.01
N PHE A 820 -0.56 -34.97 -12.30
CA PHE A 820 -0.47 -36.33 -12.86
C PHE A 820 -1.04 -37.36 -11.91
N GLN A 821 -1.89 -38.22 -12.44
CA GLN A 821 -2.59 -39.26 -11.67
C GLN A 821 -1.66 -40.43 -11.34
N ARG A 822 -2.10 -41.33 -10.48
CA ARG A 822 -1.26 -42.48 -10.04
C ARG A 822 -1.10 -43.57 -11.09
N ASP A 823 -1.91 -43.57 -12.13
CA ASP A 823 -1.95 -44.52 -13.23
C ASP A 823 -0.95 -44.21 -14.38
N VAL A 824 -0.27 -43.06 -14.28
CA VAL A 824 0.73 -42.66 -15.29
C VAL A 824 2.11 -43.27 -14.99
N TRP A 825 3.04 -43.08 -15.93
CA TRP A 825 4.46 -43.48 -15.84
C TRP A 825 5.09 -43.04 -14.50
N GLU A 826 5.77 -43.95 -13.85
CA GLU A 826 6.23 -43.82 -12.45
C GLU A 826 6.98 -42.51 -12.14
N PRO A 827 7.89 -41.99 -12.99
CA PRO A 827 8.53 -40.69 -12.73
C PRO A 827 7.60 -39.49 -12.65
N LEU A 828 6.42 -39.59 -13.27
CA LEU A 828 5.41 -38.50 -13.26
C LEU A 828 4.43 -38.59 -12.08
N ARG A 829 4.45 -39.68 -11.33
CA ARG A 829 3.57 -39.82 -10.15
C ARG A 829 3.89 -38.77 -9.10
N GLY A 830 2.87 -38.01 -8.68
CA GLY A 830 3.02 -36.92 -7.74
C GLY A 830 3.66 -35.65 -8.31
N VAL A 831 3.85 -35.61 -9.62
CA VAL A 831 4.23 -34.38 -10.32
C VAL A 831 2.98 -33.56 -10.61
N ARG A 832 3.12 -32.25 -10.47
CA ARG A 832 2.11 -31.26 -10.81
C ARG A 832 2.77 -30.14 -11.61
N VAL A 833 2.15 -29.73 -12.69
CA VAL A 833 2.64 -28.65 -13.55
C VAL A 833 1.59 -27.57 -13.65
N GLY A 834 2.03 -26.33 -13.65
CA GLY A 834 1.09 -25.21 -13.76
C GLY A 834 1.69 -24.04 -14.54
N ILE A 835 0.80 -23.34 -15.20
CA ILE A 835 1.07 -22.08 -15.88
C ILE A 835 0.05 -21.06 -15.41
N ASN A 836 0.50 -19.85 -15.13
CA ASN A 836 -0.39 -18.77 -14.73
C ASN A 836 0.08 -17.45 -15.33
N GLY A 837 -0.88 -16.54 -15.51
CA GLY A 837 -0.58 -15.24 -16.05
C GLY A 837 -1.58 -14.19 -15.61
N SER A 838 -1.19 -12.94 -15.79
CA SER A 838 -2.06 -11.80 -15.65
C SER A 838 -1.79 -10.79 -16.77
N TRP A 839 -2.84 -10.13 -17.20
CA TRP A 839 -2.80 -9.05 -18.15
C TRP A 839 -3.57 -7.85 -17.62
N ARG A 840 -3.03 -6.67 -17.86
CA ARG A 840 -3.67 -5.39 -17.55
C ARG A 840 -3.50 -4.46 -18.74
N ASP A 841 -4.57 -3.81 -19.12
CA ASP A 841 -4.61 -2.88 -20.24
C ASP A 841 -3.74 -1.64 -20.00
N ASN A 842 -3.52 -0.85 -21.03
CA ASN A 842 -2.89 0.45 -20.91
C ASN A 842 -3.74 1.36 -20.01
N TYR A 843 -3.10 2.34 -19.42
CA TYR A 843 -3.75 3.26 -18.50
C TYR A 843 -3.25 4.69 -18.72
N LEU A 844 -4.11 5.65 -18.40
CA LEU A 844 -3.79 7.06 -18.48
C LEU A 844 -2.68 7.42 -17.49
N LEU A 845 -1.62 8.07 -17.95
CA LEU A 845 -0.53 8.59 -17.13
C LEU A 845 -0.76 10.03 -16.73
N SER A 846 -1.19 10.86 -17.67
CA SER A 846 -1.49 12.28 -17.45
C SER A 846 -2.33 12.83 -18.60
N ILE A 847 -2.99 13.95 -18.32
CA ILE A 847 -3.60 14.83 -19.33
C ILE A 847 -2.86 16.16 -19.25
N VAL A 848 -2.31 16.63 -20.36
CA VAL A 848 -1.60 17.90 -20.44
C VAL A 848 -2.11 18.67 -21.64
N ASN A 849 -2.64 19.85 -21.43
CA ASN A 849 -3.26 20.70 -22.47
C ASN A 849 -4.30 19.94 -23.31
N GLY A 850 -5.16 19.16 -22.64
CA GLY A 850 -6.20 18.36 -23.27
C GLY A 850 -5.73 17.10 -24.01
N ARG A 851 -4.42 16.85 -24.07
CA ARG A 851 -3.84 15.65 -24.67
C ARG A 851 -3.59 14.56 -23.63
N GLU A 852 -4.11 13.36 -23.91
CA GLU A 852 -3.92 12.17 -23.06
C GLU A 852 -2.58 11.46 -23.36
N PHE A 853 -1.88 11.04 -22.29
CA PHE A 853 -0.64 10.28 -22.36
C PHE A 853 -0.83 8.95 -21.65
N TYR A 854 -0.54 7.84 -22.35
CA TYR A 854 -0.80 6.50 -21.87
C TYR A 854 0.47 5.73 -21.54
N GLY A 855 0.37 4.87 -20.51
CA GLY A 855 1.36 3.86 -20.15
C GLY A 855 1.28 2.65 -21.08
N GLY A 856 2.16 1.69 -20.85
CA GLY A 856 2.11 0.42 -21.57
C GLY A 856 1.19 -0.61 -20.88
N THR A 857 0.71 -1.58 -21.65
CA THR A 857 0.08 -2.79 -21.10
C THR A 857 1.05 -3.56 -20.21
N SER A 858 0.52 -4.31 -19.25
CA SER A 858 1.31 -5.17 -18.39
C SER A 858 0.95 -6.63 -18.62
N HIS A 859 1.95 -7.45 -18.91
CA HIS A 859 1.81 -8.89 -19.10
C HIS A 859 2.70 -9.60 -18.10
N LEU A 860 2.18 -10.64 -17.48
CA LEU A 860 2.94 -11.55 -16.64
C LEU A 860 2.60 -12.98 -17.03
N LEU A 861 3.60 -13.81 -17.25
CA LEU A 861 3.44 -15.22 -17.46
C LEU A 861 4.44 -15.99 -16.60
N ASN A 862 3.95 -16.91 -15.81
CA ASN A 862 4.75 -17.73 -14.90
C ASN A 862 4.44 -19.21 -15.14
N ALA A 863 5.41 -20.06 -14.83
CA ALA A 863 5.23 -21.51 -14.85
C ALA A 863 5.86 -22.14 -13.62
N TYR A 864 5.38 -23.31 -13.23
CA TYR A 864 5.97 -24.08 -12.16
C TYR A 864 5.80 -25.58 -12.36
N VAL A 865 6.70 -26.30 -11.73
CA VAL A 865 6.64 -27.76 -11.59
C VAL A 865 6.78 -28.08 -10.11
N MET A 866 5.91 -28.93 -9.59
CA MET A 866 5.98 -29.43 -8.23
C MET A 866 6.06 -30.95 -8.22
N ARG A 867 6.70 -31.49 -7.20
CA ARG A 867 6.71 -32.92 -6.92
C ARG A 867 6.51 -33.17 -5.45
N ASP A 868 5.46 -33.92 -5.13
CA ASP A 868 5.23 -34.43 -3.79
C ASP A 868 5.89 -35.79 -3.65
N GLN A 869 6.82 -35.93 -2.71
CA GLN A 869 7.56 -37.13 -2.46
C GLN A 869 7.63 -37.46 -0.98
N LYS A 870 7.52 -38.75 -0.65
CA LYS A 870 7.77 -39.21 0.70
C LYS A 870 9.25 -39.49 0.86
N ILE A 871 9.93 -38.76 1.74
CA ILE A 871 11.33 -38.95 2.09
C ILE A 871 11.35 -39.40 3.55
N TRP A 872 11.87 -40.62 3.79
CA TRP A 872 11.72 -41.31 5.07
C TRP A 872 10.26 -41.38 5.52
N ARG A 873 9.90 -40.68 6.61
CA ARG A 873 8.53 -40.65 7.15
C ARG A 873 7.77 -39.37 6.86
N GLN A 874 8.44 -38.37 6.25
CA GLN A 874 7.90 -37.04 6.03
C GLN A 874 7.40 -36.86 4.60
N GLN A 875 6.34 -36.06 4.45
CA GLN A 875 5.90 -35.56 3.14
C GLN A 875 6.73 -34.34 2.78
N VAL A 876 7.44 -34.41 1.66
CA VAL A 876 8.27 -33.31 1.16
C VAL A 876 7.74 -32.89 -0.20
N ARG A 877 7.43 -31.62 -0.35
CA ARG A 877 7.08 -31.01 -1.62
C ARG A 877 8.27 -30.18 -2.12
N PHE A 878 8.71 -30.46 -3.33
CA PHE A 878 9.63 -29.62 -4.08
C PHE A 878 8.85 -28.83 -5.12
N ARG A 879 9.18 -27.54 -5.31
CA ARG A 879 8.61 -26.70 -6.34
C ARG A 879 9.74 -25.92 -7.02
N LEU A 880 9.79 -25.97 -8.35
CA LEU A 880 10.58 -25.09 -9.18
C LEU A 880 9.61 -24.13 -9.88
N GLY A 881 9.74 -22.83 -9.60
CA GLY A 881 8.97 -21.78 -10.22
C GLY A 881 9.81 -20.93 -11.16
N CYS A 882 9.21 -20.44 -12.22
CA CYS A 882 9.76 -19.40 -13.08
C CYS A 882 8.72 -18.29 -13.25
N ARG A 883 9.10 -17.06 -12.92
CA ARG A 883 8.27 -15.88 -13.04
C ARG A 883 8.70 -15.07 -14.25
N ASN A 884 7.72 -14.41 -14.89
CA ASN A 884 7.91 -13.51 -16.03
C ASN A 884 8.69 -14.13 -17.20
N ILE A 885 8.29 -15.33 -17.60
CA ILE A 885 8.93 -16.05 -18.73
C ILE A 885 8.73 -15.40 -20.10
N VAL A 886 7.86 -14.36 -20.20
CA VAL A 886 7.59 -13.64 -21.47
C VAL A 886 8.71 -12.67 -21.81
N ASP A 887 9.43 -12.15 -20.82
CA ASP A 887 10.51 -11.16 -21.00
C ASP A 887 11.87 -11.85 -21.15
N LEU A 888 11.95 -12.84 -22.02
CA LEU A 888 13.15 -13.60 -22.28
C LEU A 888 14.28 -12.75 -22.88
N GLU A 889 13.94 -11.66 -23.55
CA GLU A 889 14.94 -10.77 -24.19
C GLU A 889 15.63 -9.81 -23.20
N ASN A 890 15.18 -9.78 -21.96
CA ASN A 890 15.92 -9.18 -20.84
C ASN A 890 16.30 -7.70 -20.99
N GLY A 891 15.49 -6.88 -21.66
CA GLY A 891 15.82 -5.47 -21.94
C GLY A 891 14.63 -4.55 -22.21
N SER A 892 13.41 -5.09 -22.24
CA SER A 892 12.22 -4.30 -22.52
C SER A 892 11.96 -3.22 -21.44
N THR A 893 11.46 -2.07 -21.88
CA THR A 893 11.09 -0.97 -21.00
C THR A 893 9.60 -0.67 -21.09
N ARG A 894 9.05 -0.13 -20.02
CA ARG A 894 7.65 0.27 -19.94
C ARG A 894 7.51 1.71 -19.47
N ARG A 895 6.58 2.47 -20.06
CA ARG A 895 6.19 3.79 -19.60
C ARG A 895 5.31 3.69 -18.35
N VAL A 896 5.72 4.35 -17.27
CA VAL A 896 5.04 4.27 -15.96
C VAL A 896 4.63 5.62 -15.40
N GLY A 897 5.02 6.70 -16.01
CA GLY A 897 4.69 8.07 -15.59
C GLY A 897 5.11 9.09 -16.62
N THR A 898 4.78 10.34 -16.32
CA THR A 898 5.19 11.50 -17.10
C THR A 898 5.79 12.57 -16.20
N THR A 899 6.59 13.43 -16.78
CA THR A 899 7.06 14.68 -16.18
C THR A 899 6.81 15.81 -17.17
N THR A 900 6.04 16.81 -16.77
CA THR A 900 5.81 18.01 -17.60
C THR A 900 6.85 19.07 -17.25
N LEU A 901 7.54 19.55 -18.25
CA LEU A 901 8.50 20.65 -18.11
C LEU A 901 7.76 21.99 -18.09
N THR A 902 8.40 23.04 -17.57
CA THR A 902 7.88 24.42 -17.59
C THR A 902 7.56 24.92 -19.01
N SER A 903 8.18 24.33 -20.02
CA SER A 903 7.90 24.60 -21.45
C SER A 903 6.63 23.88 -21.98
N GLY A 904 5.91 23.13 -21.15
CA GLY A 904 4.77 22.32 -21.57
C GLY A 904 5.12 20.98 -22.22
N VAL A 905 6.40 20.69 -22.45
CA VAL A 905 6.83 19.40 -23.01
C VAL A 905 6.66 18.29 -21.99
N VAL A 906 6.04 17.18 -22.41
CA VAL A 906 5.80 15.99 -21.58
C VAL A 906 6.83 14.93 -21.88
N LEU A 907 7.58 14.54 -20.87
CA LEU A 907 8.57 13.46 -20.91
C LEU A 907 7.99 12.19 -20.28
N TYR A 908 8.25 11.04 -20.91
CA TYR A 908 7.86 9.76 -20.32
C TYR A 908 8.90 9.24 -19.32
N ARG A 909 8.45 8.85 -18.16
CA ARG A 909 9.24 8.07 -17.21
C ARG A 909 9.14 6.59 -17.57
N GLN A 910 10.29 5.94 -17.75
CA GLN A 910 10.39 4.55 -18.18
C GLN A 910 11.09 3.71 -17.11
N ILE A 911 10.67 2.46 -16.97
CA ILE A 911 11.33 1.45 -16.14
C ILE A 911 11.70 0.26 -16.99
N TYR A 912 12.72 -0.49 -16.57
CA TYR A 912 12.95 -1.82 -17.09
C TYR A 912 11.87 -2.79 -16.61
N VAL A 913 11.40 -3.64 -17.49
CA VAL A 913 10.50 -4.74 -17.12
C VAL A 913 11.30 -5.75 -16.30
N LEU A 914 10.64 -6.36 -15.32
CA LEU A 914 11.23 -7.35 -14.45
C LEU A 914 11.77 -8.53 -15.29
N PRO A 915 13.06 -8.90 -15.20
CA PRO A 915 13.57 -10.04 -15.93
C PRO A 915 12.96 -11.36 -15.43
N PRO A 916 13.08 -12.44 -16.20
CA PRO A 916 12.72 -13.77 -15.73
C PRO A 916 13.42 -14.12 -14.41
N GLN A 917 12.65 -14.65 -13.47
CA GLN A 917 13.14 -15.04 -12.16
C GLN A 917 12.73 -16.48 -11.87
N TRP A 918 13.63 -17.25 -11.27
CA TRP A 918 13.33 -18.60 -10.83
C TRP A 918 13.40 -18.71 -9.30
N ASP A 919 12.67 -19.64 -8.75
CA ASP A 919 12.72 -20.03 -7.35
C ASP A 919 12.60 -21.55 -7.19
N LEU A 920 13.39 -22.09 -6.28
CA LEU A 920 13.30 -23.49 -5.83
C LEU A 920 12.84 -23.50 -4.38
N THR A 921 11.80 -24.28 -4.08
CA THR A 921 11.28 -24.42 -2.73
C THR A 921 11.26 -25.88 -2.27
N ALA A 922 11.43 -26.08 -0.98
CA ALA A 922 11.23 -27.35 -0.30
C ALA A 922 10.31 -27.13 0.92
N THR A 923 9.20 -27.87 0.97
CA THR A 923 8.24 -27.83 2.09
C THR A 923 8.17 -29.21 2.73
N VAL A 924 8.54 -29.30 4.00
CA VAL A 924 8.47 -30.53 4.80
C VAL A 924 7.29 -30.48 5.74
N ARG A 925 6.39 -31.46 5.70
CA ARG A 925 5.22 -31.56 6.58
C ARG A 925 5.40 -32.73 7.54
N PHE A 926 5.25 -32.50 8.86
CA PHE A 926 5.46 -33.46 9.95
C PHE A 926 4.45 -33.38 11.08
#